data_532d92bd4938fb5d750c6c8cb3ed96e5
#
_entry.id   532d92bd4938fb5d750c6c8cb3ed96e5
#
_cell.length_a   1.000
_cell.length_b   1.000
_cell.length_c   1.000
_cell.angle_alpha   90.00
_cell.angle_beta   90.00
_cell.angle_gamma   90.00
#
_symmetry.space_group_name_H-M   'P 1'
#
loop_
_entity.id
_entity.type
_entity.pdbx_description
1 polymer ?
#
loop_
_entity_poly.entity_id
_entity_poly.type
_entity_poly.pdbx_seq_one_letter_code
_entity_poly.pdbx_strand_id
1 'polypeptide(L)'
;MSEQKWQRITYMPATPIGEHGERVTGSKKHIALSRRAAREGMVLLKNEGRLLPFAKDAKIAVFGKAQVDYVKGGGGSGDTTVAYTRSILDGLEEKEQEGRLSLFAPLSDFYRADVAAQQDKGAHCGKTVEPVLPAELVEAARAFTDTALITICRFSGEGWDRTGEAFDGDFFLSREEMAMVDAVRSTFPRVAVVLNTGGMMDSSWFRGDDRISAALLAWQGGMEGGCATADVLCGDECPSGHLTDTFAVDFAASPSSAGFNDSEDYVEYRDDIYVGYRYFETVAGAADKVCYPFGYGLSYTSFAFTDACWTAVDTDFTVQVKVTNTGDVAGRQVAQVYCEAPQGELGKPHRVLVGFAKTGKLKPGESQRLTIHFTARDFASYDDLGKVQASAWLLEKGDYRFYLGDNVRDAAAFGEKWTLDDTLVVEQCTRKCAPSQLPERMLADGSFEKLPEMPVPERFKEDWDVLLEDGASPKDFPNSYRKIFWRPDDDTPTLKDVYDGKLTLDAFMDTLTDEEMVHLLGGQPNRGVGNTFGWGNLPKRGIPSAMTADGPAGLRIWPECGVNTTAFPCATMLCCTWDPELLYEVGKAAALEVHENGIGIWLAPAINIHRSPLCGRNFEYYAEDPLLAGQLSAALIRGIQSEGVACSLKHFACNNKETNRRNSDSRVSERALREIYLTAFEICVKTAQPWSIMSSYNLINGRRASENGELLTGIL
;
A
#
# COMPACT_ATOMS: atom_id res chain seq x y z
N MET A 1 26.07 -42.28 -11.17
CA MET A 1 24.61 -42.15 -11.02
C MET A 1 24.36 -41.81 -9.57
N SER A 2 24.05 -40.59 -9.25
CA SER A 2 23.69 -40.18 -7.89
C SER A 2 22.36 -40.84 -7.54
N GLU A 3 22.32 -41.60 -6.46
CA GLU A 3 21.07 -42.10 -5.90
C GLU A 3 20.13 -40.95 -5.65
N GLN A 4 19.07 -40.87 -6.44
CA GLN A 4 17.98 -39.93 -6.22
C GLN A 4 17.25 -40.35 -4.94
N LYS A 5 17.64 -39.77 -3.80
CA LYS A 5 16.93 -40.00 -2.55
C LYS A 5 15.49 -39.53 -2.72
N TRP A 6 14.55 -40.42 -2.39
CA TRP A 6 13.14 -40.06 -2.29
C TRP A 6 12.98 -38.86 -1.36
N GLN A 7 12.63 -37.71 -1.92
CA GLN A 7 12.16 -36.59 -1.12
C GLN A 7 10.69 -36.82 -0.78
N ARG A 8 10.35 -36.71 0.49
CA ARG A 8 8.98 -36.79 0.95
C ARG A 8 8.25 -35.64 0.30
N ILE A 9 7.27 -35.89 -0.55
CA ILE A 9 6.40 -34.88 -1.11
C ILE A 9 5.57 -34.32 0.05
N THR A 10 5.88 -33.13 0.48
CA THR A 10 5.14 -32.39 1.54
C THR A 10 3.94 -31.66 0.97
N TYR A 11 3.87 -31.53 -0.34
CA TYR A 11 2.84 -30.82 -1.07
C TYR A 11 1.91 -31.79 -1.83
N MET A 12 0.62 -31.65 -1.58
CA MET A 12 -0.41 -32.30 -2.39
C MET A 12 -0.75 -31.37 -3.56
N PRO A 13 -0.62 -31.84 -4.82
CA PRO A 13 -1.03 -31.04 -5.96
C PRO A 13 -2.50 -30.61 -5.82
N ALA A 14 -2.75 -29.32 -5.94
CA ALA A 14 -4.11 -28.82 -5.91
C ALA A 14 -4.90 -29.29 -7.13
N THR A 15 -6.19 -29.52 -6.98
CA THR A 15 -7.07 -29.81 -8.10
C THR A 15 -7.30 -28.51 -8.88
N PRO A 16 -7.03 -28.50 -10.20
CA PRO A 16 -7.33 -27.34 -11.03
C PRO A 16 -8.81 -26.92 -10.96
N ILE A 17 -9.08 -25.61 -10.85
CA ILE A 17 -10.44 -25.06 -10.70
C ILE A 17 -10.90 -24.22 -11.90
N GLY A 18 -10.11 -24.15 -12.97
CA GLY A 18 -10.49 -23.48 -14.21
C GLY A 18 -11.72 -24.11 -14.87
N GLU A 19 -12.49 -23.34 -15.63
CA GLU A 19 -13.74 -23.76 -16.29
C GLU A 19 -13.59 -25.02 -17.15
N HIS A 20 -12.39 -25.24 -17.70
CA HIS A 20 -12.04 -26.39 -18.54
C HIS A 20 -11.05 -27.35 -17.89
N GLY A 21 -10.88 -27.25 -16.56
CA GLY A 21 -9.97 -28.09 -15.78
C GLY A 21 -8.49 -27.65 -15.87
N GLU A 22 -8.22 -26.41 -16.31
CA GLU A 22 -6.88 -25.82 -16.29
C GLU A 22 -6.56 -25.20 -14.93
N ARG A 23 -5.26 -25.03 -14.64
CA ARG A 23 -4.80 -24.29 -13.46
C ARG A 23 -5.02 -22.79 -13.65
N VAL A 24 -5.53 -22.14 -12.62
CA VAL A 24 -5.67 -20.67 -12.55
C VAL A 24 -4.44 -20.01 -11.91
N THR A 25 -3.74 -20.70 -11.02
CA THR A 25 -2.51 -20.19 -10.36
C THR A 25 -1.43 -19.91 -11.40
N GLY A 26 -0.95 -18.66 -11.44
CA GLY A 26 0.05 -18.21 -12.40
C GLY A 26 -0.43 -18.27 -13.86
N SER A 27 -1.76 -18.22 -14.10
CA SER A 27 -2.33 -18.31 -15.44
C SER A 27 -2.01 -17.08 -16.30
N LYS A 28 -1.99 -17.26 -17.62
CA LYS A 28 -1.82 -16.15 -18.57
C LYS A 28 -2.82 -15.00 -18.34
N LYS A 29 -4.05 -15.34 -17.93
CA LYS A 29 -5.12 -14.35 -17.62
C LYS A 29 -4.74 -13.51 -16.41
N HIS A 30 -4.26 -14.12 -15.33
CA HIS A 30 -3.83 -13.41 -14.13
C HIS A 30 -2.57 -12.57 -14.39
N ILE A 31 -1.60 -13.12 -15.13
CA ILE A 31 -0.39 -12.40 -15.55
C ILE A 31 -0.74 -11.18 -16.41
N ALA A 32 -1.67 -11.32 -17.36
CA ALA A 32 -2.15 -10.19 -18.17
C ALA A 32 -2.86 -9.12 -17.33
N LEU A 33 -3.63 -9.54 -16.30
CA LEU A 33 -4.24 -8.60 -15.35
C LEU A 33 -3.18 -7.87 -14.52
N SER A 34 -2.12 -8.57 -14.07
CA SER A 34 -0.99 -7.95 -13.38
C SER A 34 -0.33 -6.87 -14.25
N ARG A 35 -0.03 -7.17 -15.55
CA ARG A 35 0.54 -6.19 -16.50
C ARG A 35 -0.39 -5.01 -16.72
N ARG A 36 -1.72 -5.23 -16.83
CA ARG A 36 -2.72 -4.16 -16.95
C ARG A 36 -2.73 -3.27 -15.71
N ALA A 37 -2.79 -3.86 -14.51
CA ALA A 37 -2.80 -3.12 -13.26
C ALA A 37 -1.53 -2.28 -13.07
N ALA A 38 -0.37 -2.82 -13.50
CA ALA A 38 0.89 -2.07 -13.48
C ALA A 38 0.84 -0.84 -14.42
N ARG A 39 0.37 -1.01 -15.65
CA ARG A 39 0.25 0.12 -16.61
C ARG A 39 -0.67 1.23 -16.09
N GLU A 40 -1.81 0.86 -15.49
CA GLU A 40 -2.79 1.82 -14.99
C GLU A 40 -2.39 2.50 -13.67
N GLY A 41 -1.44 1.90 -12.91
CA GLY A 41 -0.91 2.45 -11.66
C GLY A 41 0.36 3.29 -11.80
N MET A 42 1.01 3.31 -12.97
CA MET A 42 2.17 4.17 -13.22
C MET A 42 1.78 5.64 -13.25
N VAL A 43 2.63 6.50 -12.65
CA VAL A 43 2.38 7.94 -12.58
C VAL A 43 3.41 8.69 -13.41
N LEU A 44 2.95 9.43 -14.40
CA LEU A 44 3.79 10.32 -15.19
C LEU A 44 3.98 11.63 -14.39
N LEU A 45 5.21 11.85 -13.91
CA LEU A 45 5.54 13.01 -13.06
C LEU A 45 5.98 14.24 -13.85
N LYS A 46 6.66 14.03 -14.98
CA LYS A 46 7.19 15.10 -15.83
C LYS A 46 7.15 14.66 -17.28
N ASN A 47 6.81 15.57 -18.23
CA ASN A 47 6.86 15.29 -19.67
C ASN A 47 6.96 16.58 -20.51
N GLU A 48 8.06 17.29 -20.36
CA GLU A 48 8.35 18.52 -21.08
C GLU A 48 8.72 18.23 -22.55
N GLY A 49 8.22 19.07 -23.44
CA GLY A 49 8.43 18.87 -24.87
C GLY A 49 7.82 17.58 -25.44
N ARG A 50 6.95 16.90 -24.69
CA ARG A 50 6.32 15.61 -25.07
C ARG A 50 7.37 14.56 -25.47
N LEU A 51 8.44 14.40 -24.64
CA LEU A 51 9.45 13.37 -24.88
C LEU A 51 8.85 11.97 -24.83
N LEU A 52 7.91 11.74 -23.93
CA LEU A 52 7.12 10.51 -23.84
C LEU A 52 5.70 10.71 -24.43
N PRO A 53 5.11 9.69 -25.09
CA PRO A 53 5.74 8.40 -25.38
C PRO A 53 6.89 8.57 -26.41
N PHE A 54 7.86 7.66 -26.37
CA PHE A 54 8.92 7.64 -27.36
C PHE A 54 8.33 7.52 -28.77
N ALA A 55 8.87 8.32 -29.68
CA ALA A 55 8.45 8.25 -31.07
C ALA A 55 8.71 6.85 -31.66
N LYS A 56 7.93 6.47 -32.65
CA LYS A 56 8.19 5.26 -33.42
C LYS A 56 9.60 5.35 -34.04
N ASP A 57 10.32 4.23 -34.02
CA ASP A 57 11.71 4.12 -34.48
C ASP A 57 12.73 4.95 -33.66
N ALA A 58 12.36 5.40 -32.44
CA ALA A 58 13.28 6.10 -31.56
C ALA A 58 14.50 5.23 -31.22
N LYS A 59 15.68 5.85 -31.20
CA LYS A 59 16.91 5.23 -30.68
C LYS A 59 17.10 5.66 -29.24
N ILE A 60 17.40 4.73 -28.34
CA ILE A 60 17.47 4.99 -26.90
C ILE A 60 18.71 4.33 -26.30
N ALA A 61 19.42 5.07 -25.44
CA ALA A 61 20.48 4.54 -24.58
C ALA A 61 19.95 4.44 -23.16
N VAL A 62 19.96 3.23 -22.56
CA VAL A 62 19.38 2.97 -21.23
C VAL A 62 20.49 2.91 -20.20
N PHE A 63 20.45 3.81 -19.22
CA PHE A 63 21.40 3.95 -18.12
C PHE A 63 20.80 3.54 -16.80
N GLY A 64 21.63 3.13 -15.85
CA GLY A 64 21.24 2.72 -14.53
C GLY A 64 21.02 1.21 -14.41
N LYS A 65 21.49 0.65 -13.31
CA LYS A 65 21.42 -0.78 -13.00
C LYS A 65 19.99 -1.30 -12.99
N ALA A 66 19.01 -0.44 -12.65
CA ALA A 66 17.60 -0.82 -12.50
C ALA A 66 16.93 -1.26 -13.82
N GLN A 67 17.56 -1.03 -14.98
CA GLN A 67 17.10 -1.63 -16.22
C GLN A 67 17.12 -3.16 -16.16
N VAL A 68 18.06 -3.74 -15.41
CA VAL A 68 18.28 -5.20 -15.23
C VAL A 68 17.93 -5.63 -13.80
N ASP A 69 18.41 -4.92 -12.78
CA ASP A 69 18.17 -5.19 -11.36
C ASP A 69 16.77 -4.69 -10.95
N TYR A 70 15.73 -5.29 -11.54
CA TYR A 70 14.35 -4.87 -11.41
C TYR A 70 13.71 -5.39 -10.13
N VAL A 71 13.10 -4.51 -9.34
CA VAL A 71 12.39 -4.83 -8.10
C VAL A 71 10.90 -5.05 -8.40
N LYS A 72 10.46 -6.32 -8.39
CA LYS A 72 9.05 -6.68 -8.64
C LYS A 72 8.10 -6.32 -7.49
N GLY A 73 8.63 -6.31 -6.26
CA GLY A 73 7.88 -6.10 -5.01
C GLY A 73 8.82 -6.03 -3.82
N GLY A 74 8.30 -5.68 -2.64
CA GLY A 74 9.09 -5.60 -1.42
C GLY A 74 9.35 -6.96 -0.77
N GLY A 75 10.26 -6.99 0.20
CA GLY A 75 10.67 -8.18 0.93
C GLY A 75 9.74 -8.55 2.09
N GLY A 76 9.96 -9.72 2.67
CA GLY A 76 9.14 -10.23 3.78
C GLY A 76 7.84 -10.84 3.30
N SER A 77 6.73 -10.60 3.99
CA SER A 77 5.41 -11.15 3.62
C SER A 77 4.93 -10.73 2.23
N GLY A 78 5.46 -9.63 1.68
CA GLY A 78 5.17 -9.17 0.31
C GLY A 78 5.91 -9.90 -0.80
N ASP A 79 6.88 -10.78 -0.49
CA ASP A 79 7.66 -11.46 -1.51
C ASP A 79 6.92 -12.69 -2.07
N THR A 80 6.51 -12.60 -3.33
CA THR A 80 5.73 -13.61 -4.05
C THR A 80 6.65 -14.52 -4.88
N THR A 81 6.46 -15.84 -4.80
CA THR A 81 7.21 -16.83 -5.60
C THR A 81 6.63 -16.91 -7.01
N VAL A 82 7.40 -16.50 -8.00
CA VAL A 82 6.98 -16.42 -9.40
C VAL A 82 7.87 -17.27 -10.32
N ALA A 83 7.34 -17.65 -11.47
CA ALA A 83 8.10 -18.40 -12.46
C ALA A 83 9.21 -17.58 -13.12
N TYR A 84 9.01 -16.28 -13.23
CA TYR A 84 9.94 -15.31 -13.82
C TYR A 84 9.60 -13.89 -13.37
N THR A 85 10.54 -12.98 -13.61
CA THR A 85 10.31 -11.53 -13.48
C THR A 85 10.81 -10.88 -14.76
N ARG A 86 10.04 -9.96 -15.33
CA ARG A 86 10.43 -9.15 -16.48
C ARG A 86 11.02 -7.83 -16.02
N SER A 87 12.26 -7.55 -16.36
CA SER A 87 12.93 -6.29 -16.11
C SER A 87 12.47 -5.19 -17.09
N ILE A 88 12.85 -3.94 -16.82
CA ILE A 88 12.59 -2.82 -17.74
C ILE A 88 13.27 -3.07 -19.09
N LEU A 89 14.50 -3.60 -19.07
CA LEU A 89 15.23 -3.95 -20.28
C LEU A 89 14.54 -5.05 -21.07
N ASP A 90 14.03 -6.12 -20.42
CA ASP A 90 13.26 -7.16 -21.12
C ASP A 90 12.05 -6.59 -21.86
N GLY A 91 11.35 -5.62 -21.22
CA GLY A 91 10.21 -4.96 -21.86
C GLY A 91 10.63 -4.07 -23.05
N LEU A 92 11.73 -3.35 -22.93
CA LEU A 92 12.26 -2.52 -24.03
C LEU A 92 12.76 -3.37 -25.19
N GLU A 93 13.40 -4.52 -24.91
CA GLU A 93 13.82 -5.48 -25.95
C GLU A 93 12.62 -6.12 -26.66
N GLU A 94 11.51 -6.37 -25.94
CA GLU A 94 10.23 -6.78 -26.55
C GLU A 94 9.77 -5.71 -27.56
N LYS A 95 9.85 -4.42 -27.20
CA LYS A 95 9.50 -3.30 -28.12
C LYS A 95 10.47 -3.15 -29.27
N GLU A 96 11.76 -3.43 -29.08
CA GLU A 96 12.73 -3.47 -30.17
C GLU A 96 12.44 -4.61 -31.17
N GLN A 97 12.11 -5.81 -30.67
CA GLN A 97 11.70 -6.94 -31.51
C GLN A 97 10.41 -6.65 -32.29
N GLU A 98 9.49 -5.85 -31.71
CA GLU A 98 8.29 -5.34 -32.40
C GLU A 98 8.59 -4.23 -33.45
N GLY A 99 9.84 -3.78 -33.55
CA GLY A 99 10.26 -2.69 -34.44
C GLY A 99 9.72 -1.30 -34.00
N ARG A 100 9.52 -1.10 -32.69
CA ARG A 100 9.01 0.16 -32.13
C ARG A 100 10.13 1.15 -31.80
N LEU A 101 11.31 0.64 -31.44
CA LEU A 101 12.48 1.42 -31.05
C LEU A 101 13.77 0.64 -31.36
N SER A 102 14.93 1.26 -31.11
CA SER A 102 16.25 0.60 -31.15
C SER A 102 17.05 0.95 -29.90
N LEU A 103 17.69 -0.05 -29.30
CA LEU A 103 18.50 0.10 -28.10
C LEU A 103 19.99 0.15 -28.41
N PHE A 104 20.76 0.86 -27.59
CA PHE A 104 22.22 0.82 -27.63
C PHE A 104 22.71 -0.40 -26.82
N ALA A 105 22.72 -1.58 -27.45
CA ALA A 105 23.04 -2.87 -26.82
C ALA A 105 24.35 -2.89 -25.99
N PRO A 106 25.49 -2.25 -26.43
CA PRO A 106 26.72 -2.31 -25.63
C PRO A 106 26.58 -1.77 -24.19
N LEU A 107 25.70 -0.79 -23.97
CA LEU A 107 25.42 -0.24 -22.64
C LEU A 107 24.60 -1.23 -21.82
N SER A 108 23.58 -1.83 -22.40
CA SER A 108 22.75 -2.83 -21.72
C SER A 108 23.55 -4.08 -21.35
N ASP A 109 24.45 -4.52 -22.23
CA ASP A 109 25.34 -5.65 -21.97
C ASP A 109 26.32 -5.37 -20.82
N PHE A 110 26.84 -4.13 -20.73
CA PHE A 110 27.68 -3.68 -19.62
C PHE A 110 26.93 -3.81 -18.29
N TYR A 111 25.70 -3.30 -18.21
CA TYR A 111 24.88 -3.39 -16.98
C TYR A 111 24.49 -4.84 -16.63
N ARG A 112 24.14 -5.66 -17.63
CA ARG A 112 23.87 -7.09 -17.40
C ARG A 112 25.06 -7.81 -16.77
N ALA A 113 26.25 -7.59 -17.32
CA ALA A 113 27.47 -8.23 -16.83
C ALA A 113 27.81 -7.78 -15.40
N ASP A 114 27.67 -6.50 -15.10
CA ASP A 114 27.97 -5.96 -13.78
C ASP A 114 26.96 -6.44 -12.72
N VAL A 115 25.65 -6.31 -12.99
CA VAL A 115 24.60 -6.77 -12.07
C VAL A 115 24.73 -8.26 -11.80
N ALA A 116 24.95 -9.10 -12.83
CA ALA A 116 25.16 -10.53 -12.65
C ALA A 116 26.37 -10.82 -11.77
N ALA A 117 27.50 -10.14 -11.98
CA ALA A 117 28.71 -10.29 -11.17
C ALA A 117 28.52 -9.88 -9.71
N GLN A 118 27.66 -8.90 -9.43
CA GLN A 118 27.33 -8.50 -8.06
C GLN A 118 26.37 -9.52 -7.40
N GLN A 119 25.37 -10.02 -8.13
CA GLN A 119 24.43 -11.03 -7.65
C GLN A 119 25.12 -12.38 -7.38
N ASP A 120 26.09 -12.78 -8.22
CA ASP A 120 26.92 -13.97 -7.99
C ASP A 120 27.77 -13.87 -6.69
N LYS A 121 28.05 -12.64 -6.25
CA LYS A 121 28.71 -12.37 -4.96
C LYS A 121 27.71 -12.24 -3.78
N GLY A 122 26.42 -12.47 -4.05
CA GLY A 122 25.37 -12.46 -3.03
C GLY A 122 24.61 -11.15 -2.86
N ALA A 123 24.75 -10.19 -3.77
CA ALA A 123 23.92 -8.99 -3.74
C ALA A 123 22.45 -9.36 -4.01
N HIS A 124 21.57 -8.88 -3.13
CA HIS A 124 20.12 -9.08 -3.30
C HIS A 124 19.58 -8.20 -4.45
N CYS A 125 18.51 -8.66 -5.11
CA CYS A 125 17.79 -7.87 -6.11
C CYS A 125 17.43 -6.48 -5.55
N GLY A 126 17.69 -5.44 -6.35
CA GLY A 126 17.50 -4.04 -5.96
C GLY A 126 18.57 -3.44 -5.02
N LYS A 127 19.53 -4.25 -4.58
CA LYS A 127 20.63 -3.85 -3.67
C LYS A 127 22.01 -3.88 -4.33
N THR A 128 22.10 -4.10 -5.63
CA THR A 128 23.36 -3.91 -6.36
C THR A 128 23.77 -2.44 -6.33
N VAL A 129 25.05 -2.15 -6.47
CA VAL A 129 25.61 -0.79 -6.53
C VAL A 129 25.66 -0.33 -7.99
N GLU A 130 25.38 0.94 -8.24
CA GLU A 130 25.52 1.54 -9.58
C GLU A 130 27.00 1.50 -10.02
N PRO A 131 27.33 0.90 -11.19
CA PRO A 131 28.71 0.81 -11.63
C PRO A 131 29.24 2.14 -12.14
N VAL A 132 30.57 2.30 -12.07
CA VAL A 132 31.26 3.43 -12.69
C VAL A 132 31.24 3.27 -14.22
N LEU A 133 30.63 4.23 -14.91
CA LEU A 133 30.51 4.21 -16.37
C LEU A 133 31.86 4.56 -17.05
N PRO A 134 32.34 3.71 -17.98
CA PRO A 134 33.44 4.09 -18.86
C PRO A 134 33.06 5.29 -19.76
N ALA A 135 33.92 6.32 -19.83
CA ALA A 135 33.64 7.52 -20.62
C ALA A 135 33.41 7.19 -22.12
N GLU A 136 34.18 6.25 -22.63
CA GLU A 136 34.07 5.82 -24.04
C GLU A 136 32.70 5.18 -24.34
N LEU A 137 32.09 4.51 -23.34
CA LEU A 137 30.76 3.90 -23.48
C LEU A 137 29.68 4.96 -23.53
N VAL A 138 29.79 6.01 -22.71
CA VAL A 138 28.88 7.17 -22.71
C VAL A 138 29.00 7.94 -24.06
N GLU A 139 30.20 8.17 -24.56
CA GLU A 139 30.42 8.81 -25.85
C GLU A 139 29.88 7.99 -27.02
N ALA A 140 30.07 6.67 -27.01
CA ALA A 140 29.51 5.76 -28.01
C ALA A 140 27.98 5.74 -27.99
N ALA A 141 27.37 5.73 -26.80
CA ALA A 141 25.93 5.85 -26.67
C ALA A 141 25.39 7.17 -27.19
N ARG A 142 26.11 8.28 -26.93
CA ARG A 142 25.76 9.62 -27.44
C ARG A 142 25.88 9.69 -28.97
N ALA A 143 26.88 9.02 -29.56
CA ALA A 143 27.00 8.93 -31.01
C ALA A 143 25.87 8.12 -31.67
N PHE A 144 25.27 7.16 -30.95
CA PHE A 144 24.14 6.36 -31.41
C PHE A 144 22.81 7.12 -31.34
N THR A 145 22.58 7.93 -30.26
CA THR A 145 21.29 8.59 -30.01
C THR A 145 21.43 9.90 -29.22
N ASP A 146 20.46 10.79 -29.39
CA ASP A 146 20.23 11.99 -28.57
C ASP A 146 19.38 11.73 -27.32
N THR A 147 18.80 10.53 -27.17
CA THR A 147 17.83 10.21 -26.11
C THR A 147 18.38 9.19 -25.12
N ALA A 148 18.45 9.57 -23.86
CA ALA A 148 18.81 8.69 -22.75
C ALA A 148 17.60 8.38 -21.87
N LEU A 149 17.56 7.14 -21.35
CA LEU A 149 16.64 6.71 -20.31
C LEU A 149 17.45 6.33 -19.07
N ILE A 150 17.25 7.05 -17.96
CA ILE A 150 17.83 6.73 -16.65
C ILE A 150 16.85 5.86 -15.88
N THR A 151 17.34 4.77 -15.28
CA THR A 151 16.54 3.86 -14.45
C THR A 151 17.11 3.80 -13.04
N ILE A 152 16.28 4.01 -12.02
CA ILE A 152 16.64 3.96 -10.60
C ILE A 152 15.71 2.97 -9.91
N CYS A 153 16.23 2.11 -9.00
CA CYS A 153 15.40 1.22 -8.19
C CYS A 153 15.66 1.35 -6.70
N ARG A 154 14.63 0.99 -5.91
CA ARG A 154 14.69 0.90 -4.45
C ARG A 154 13.99 -0.37 -3.97
N PHE A 155 14.65 -1.07 -3.05
CA PHE A 155 14.10 -2.24 -2.38
C PHE A 155 13.89 -1.93 -0.91
N SER A 156 12.69 -2.21 -0.42
CA SER A 156 12.33 -2.13 1.00
C SER A 156 11.55 -3.38 1.41
N GLY A 157 11.31 -3.57 2.70
CA GLY A 157 10.64 -4.78 3.14
C GLY A 157 10.27 -4.78 4.61
N GLU A 158 9.73 -5.89 5.02
CA GLU A 158 9.30 -6.16 6.39
C GLU A 158 10.50 -6.35 7.32
N GLY A 159 10.47 -5.72 8.50
CA GLY A 159 11.45 -5.88 9.57
C GLY A 159 12.54 -4.83 9.63
N TRP A 160 12.57 -3.88 8.69
CA TRP A 160 13.48 -2.73 8.73
C TRP A 160 12.87 -1.51 8.08
N ASP A 161 13.29 -0.32 8.53
CA ASP A 161 12.93 0.94 7.90
C ASP A 161 14.00 1.39 6.91
N ARG A 162 13.59 2.24 5.99
CA ARG A 162 14.46 2.92 5.04
C ARG A 162 15.27 4.02 5.74
N THR A 163 16.32 4.50 5.10
CA THR A 163 17.13 5.60 5.61
C THR A 163 16.88 6.88 4.81
N GLY A 164 17.05 8.03 5.49
CA GLY A 164 16.94 9.37 4.91
C GLY A 164 18.25 10.12 4.95
N GLU A 165 19.39 9.41 5.01
CA GLU A 165 20.70 10.02 4.97
C GLU A 165 21.13 10.36 3.55
N ALA A 166 21.76 11.52 3.39
CA ALA A 166 22.21 11.96 2.08
C ALA A 166 23.24 10.98 1.46
N PHE A 167 23.02 10.60 0.23
CA PHE A 167 23.91 9.75 -0.58
C PHE A 167 24.00 8.28 -0.18
N ASP A 168 23.06 7.76 0.61
CA ASP A 168 23.06 6.35 0.99
C ASP A 168 22.38 5.41 -0.01
N GLY A 169 21.72 5.98 -1.02
CA GLY A 169 21.06 5.19 -2.07
C GLY A 169 19.71 4.61 -1.64
N ASP A 170 19.02 5.22 -0.66
CA ASP A 170 17.68 4.80 -0.25
C ASP A 170 16.65 5.93 -0.51
N PHE A 171 16.39 6.85 0.41
CA PHE A 171 15.53 7.99 0.10
C PHE A 171 16.19 8.92 -0.92
N PHE A 172 17.48 9.20 -0.75
CA PHE A 172 18.28 9.98 -1.70
C PHE A 172 19.03 9.06 -2.70
N LEU A 173 19.54 9.65 -3.78
CA LEU A 173 20.47 8.97 -4.69
C LEU A 173 21.80 8.65 -3.97
N SER A 174 22.41 7.51 -4.31
CA SER A 174 23.78 7.23 -3.91
C SER A 174 24.78 8.15 -4.66
N ARG A 175 26.03 8.19 -4.20
CA ARG A 175 27.09 8.96 -4.90
C ARG A 175 27.34 8.44 -6.31
N GLU A 176 27.27 7.15 -6.50
CA GLU A 176 27.46 6.47 -7.78
C GLU A 176 26.27 6.75 -8.73
N GLU A 177 25.04 6.70 -8.21
CA GLU A 177 23.85 7.07 -8.98
C GLU A 177 23.89 8.55 -9.38
N MET A 178 24.29 9.46 -8.48
CA MET A 178 24.46 10.88 -8.82
C MET A 178 25.51 11.09 -9.89
N ALA A 179 26.65 10.39 -9.82
CA ALA A 179 27.69 10.49 -10.83
C ALA A 179 27.20 10.01 -12.20
N MET A 180 26.43 8.92 -12.25
CA MET A 180 25.79 8.45 -13.49
C MET A 180 24.78 9.48 -14.01
N VAL A 181 23.88 9.99 -13.17
CA VAL A 181 22.90 11.04 -13.54
C VAL A 181 23.59 12.28 -14.10
N ASP A 182 24.68 12.75 -13.45
CA ASP A 182 25.45 13.92 -13.88
C ASP A 182 26.11 13.69 -15.23
N ALA A 183 26.68 12.52 -15.47
CA ALA A 183 27.29 12.16 -16.75
C ALA A 183 26.23 12.15 -17.87
N VAL A 184 25.07 11.55 -17.63
CA VAL A 184 24.00 11.44 -18.62
C VAL A 184 23.39 12.80 -18.93
N ARG A 185 22.97 13.59 -17.93
CA ARG A 185 22.31 14.88 -18.13
C ARG A 185 23.24 15.96 -18.73
N SER A 186 24.59 15.79 -18.59
CA SER A 186 25.55 16.67 -19.21
C SER A 186 25.81 16.33 -20.68
N THR A 187 25.55 15.07 -21.06
CA THR A 187 25.90 14.53 -22.38
C THR A 187 24.71 14.49 -23.34
N PHE A 188 23.53 14.14 -22.82
CA PHE A 188 22.33 13.91 -23.65
C PHE A 188 21.36 15.09 -23.60
N PRO A 189 20.87 15.57 -24.77
CA PRO A 189 19.92 16.67 -24.81
C PRO A 189 18.48 16.30 -24.46
N ARG A 190 18.16 15.02 -24.47
CA ARG A 190 16.81 14.48 -24.12
C ARG A 190 16.98 13.34 -23.14
N VAL A 191 16.56 13.57 -21.91
CA VAL A 191 16.67 12.58 -20.83
C VAL A 191 15.30 12.28 -20.23
N ALA A 192 14.95 11.00 -20.19
CA ALA A 192 13.82 10.50 -19.42
C ALA A 192 14.31 9.70 -18.20
N VAL A 193 13.49 9.65 -17.15
CA VAL A 193 13.77 8.91 -15.92
C VAL A 193 12.65 7.92 -15.65
N VAL A 194 12.99 6.71 -15.18
CA VAL A 194 12.07 5.71 -14.63
C VAL A 194 12.48 5.37 -13.20
N LEU A 195 11.51 5.43 -12.28
CA LEU A 195 11.69 5.12 -10.87
C LEU A 195 10.95 3.81 -10.52
N ASN A 196 11.72 2.75 -10.23
CA ASN A 196 11.21 1.45 -9.77
C ASN A 196 11.39 1.38 -8.24
N THR A 197 10.41 1.85 -7.49
CA THR A 197 10.47 1.99 -6.02
C THR A 197 9.19 1.50 -5.35
N GLY A 198 9.27 1.09 -4.09
CA GLY A 198 8.11 0.70 -3.28
C GLY A 198 7.56 1.82 -2.39
N GLY A 199 8.17 2.99 -2.40
CA GLY A 199 7.76 4.13 -1.57
C GLY A 199 8.34 5.44 -2.09
N MET A 200 8.00 6.54 -1.43
CA MET A 200 8.49 7.87 -1.76
C MET A 200 10.03 7.93 -1.73
N MET A 201 10.61 8.71 -2.62
CA MET A 201 12.03 9.03 -2.65
C MET A 201 12.22 10.49 -3.10
N ASP A 202 13.42 11.03 -2.92
CA ASP A 202 13.75 12.35 -3.42
C ASP A 202 13.51 12.45 -4.94
N SER A 203 12.72 13.42 -5.32
CA SER A 203 12.40 13.75 -6.72
C SER A 203 12.89 15.14 -7.12
N SER A 204 13.53 15.87 -6.21
CA SER A 204 13.99 17.24 -6.43
C SER A 204 15.06 17.33 -7.53
N TRP A 205 15.90 16.28 -7.67
CA TRP A 205 17.01 16.22 -8.62
C TRP A 205 16.59 16.22 -10.09
N PHE A 206 15.36 15.81 -10.42
CA PHE A 206 14.83 15.86 -11.80
C PHE A 206 13.71 16.88 -11.99
N ARG A 207 12.94 17.21 -10.92
CA ARG A 207 11.78 18.09 -11.04
C ARG A 207 12.16 19.46 -11.58
N GLY A 208 13.20 20.07 -11.04
CA GLY A 208 13.67 21.41 -11.38
C GLY A 208 14.83 21.45 -12.41
N ASP A 209 15.25 20.33 -12.96
CA ASP A 209 16.33 20.26 -13.95
C ASP A 209 15.78 20.22 -15.38
N ASP A 210 15.93 21.31 -16.13
CA ASP A 210 15.45 21.43 -17.52
C ASP A 210 16.15 20.45 -18.49
N ARG A 211 17.27 19.83 -18.09
CA ARG A 211 17.97 18.80 -18.87
C ARG A 211 17.29 17.44 -18.78
N ILE A 212 16.42 17.22 -17.80
CA ILE A 212 15.61 16.02 -17.65
C ILE A 212 14.19 16.34 -18.09
N SER A 213 13.81 15.84 -19.26
CA SER A 213 12.55 16.22 -19.91
C SER A 213 11.34 15.42 -19.46
N ALA A 214 11.55 14.17 -18.98
CA ALA A 214 10.44 13.31 -18.56
C ALA A 214 10.81 12.46 -17.35
N ALA A 215 9.80 12.12 -16.52
CA ALA A 215 9.95 11.21 -15.40
C ALA A 215 8.67 10.36 -15.21
N LEU A 216 8.85 9.05 -15.17
CA LEU A 216 7.79 8.05 -14.94
C LEU A 216 8.07 7.31 -13.63
N LEU A 217 7.14 7.37 -12.70
CA LEU A 217 7.15 6.56 -11.48
C LEU A 217 6.47 5.23 -11.79
N ALA A 218 7.29 4.20 -11.97
CA ALA A 218 6.85 2.86 -12.34
C ALA A 218 6.58 1.96 -11.14
N TRP A 219 6.86 2.43 -9.92
CA TRP A 219 6.68 1.69 -8.68
C TRP A 219 7.30 0.29 -8.71
N GLN A 220 6.79 -0.65 -7.92
CA GLN A 220 7.10 -2.08 -7.97
C GLN A 220 5.92 -2.78 -8.66
N GLY A 221 6.07 -3.03 -9.95
CA GLY A 221 4.97 -3.40 -10.87
C GLY A 221 4.67 -4.91 -10.94
N GLY A 222 5.11 -5.72 -9.99
CA GLY A 222 4.91 -7.17 -10.04
C GLY A 222 5.80 -7.86 -11.10
N MET A 223 5.43 -9.09 -11.46
CA MET A 223 6.25 -9.92 -12.33
C MET A 223 6.37 -9.40 -13.78
N GLU A 224 5.39 -8.65 -14.25
CA GLU A 224 5.34 -8.06 -15.60
C GLU A 224 5.60 -6.54 -15.63
N GLY A 225 6.00 -5.97 -14.50
CA GLY A 225 6.12 -4.52 -14.35
C GLY A 225 7.12 -3.87 -15.31
N GLY A 226 8.21 -4.55 -15.67
CA GLY A 226 9.15 -4.03 -16.67
C GLY A 226 8.55 -3.94 -18.07
N CYS A 227 7.81 -4.97 -18.51
CA CYS A 227 7.06 -4.91 -19.78
C CYS A 227 5.94 -3.87 -19.74
N ALA A 228 5.24 -3.74 -18.61
CA ALA A 228 4.24 -2.68 -18.41
C ALA A 228 4.87 -1.28 -18.51
N THR A 229 6.10 -1.10 -17.98
CA THR A 229 6.86 0.15 -18.12
C THR A 229 7.18 0.46 -19.58
N ALA A 230 7.64 -0.52 -20.34
CA ALA A 230 7.90 -0.37 -21.76
C ALA A 230 6.63 -0.04 -22.57
N ASP A 231 5.46 -0.65 -22.22
CA ASP A 231 4.17 -0.34 -22.83
C ASP A 231 3.82 1.15 -22.66
N VAL A 232 4.01 1.69 -21.44
CA VAL A 232 3.74 3.11 -21.17
C VAL A 232 4.75 4.00 -21.89
N LEU A 233 6.06 3.70 -21.80
CA LEU A 233 7.11 4.48 -22.45
C LEU A 233 6.94 4.56 -23.97
N CYS A 234 6.39 3.52 -24.61
CA CYS A 234 6.13 3.45 -26.04
C CYS A 234 4.73 3.89 -26.47
N GLY A 235 3.85 4.26 -25.53
CA GLY A 235 2.52 4.76 -25.78
C GLY A 235 1.46 3.70 -26.12
N ASP A 236 1.72 2.42 -25.82
CA ASP A 236 0.71 1.36 -25.94
C ASP A 236 -0.39 1.51 -24.87
N GLU A 237 -0.05 2.14 -23.75
CA GLU A 237 -1.02 2.62 -22.76
C GLU A 237 -0.72 4.08 -22.40
N CYS A 238 -1.78 4.86 -22.25
CA CYS A 238 -1.72 6.25 -21.81
C CYS A 238 -1.69 6.29 -20.27
N PRO A 239 -0.70 6.95 -19.63
CA PRO A 239 -0.65 7.08 -18.17
C PRO A 239 -1.95 7.64 -17.61
N SER A 240 -2.45 7.01 -16.54
CA SER A 240 -3.68 7.40 -15.85
C SER A 240 -3.61 7.21 -14.34
N GLY A 241 -2.42 6.90 -13.83
CA GLY A 241 -2.17 6.82 -12.40
C GLY A 241 -2.00 8.19 -11.78
N HIS A 242 -2.44 8.34 -10.55
CA HIS A 242 -2.30 9.54 -9.74
C HIS A 242 -1.63 9.20 -8.41
N LEU A 243 -0.79 10.12 -7.90
CA LEU A 243 -0.08 9.92 -6.63
C LEU A 243 -1.05 9.71 -5.47
N THR A 244 -0.67 8.82 -4.59
CA THR A 244 -1.37 8.52 -3.32
C THR A 244 -0.69 9.18 -2.12
N ASP A 245 0.43 9.89 -2.41
CA ASP A 245 1.30 10.49 -1.43
C ASP A 245 1.82 11.84 -1.92
N THR A 246 2.12 12.73 -0.99
CA THR A 246 2.81 13.99 -1.26
C THR A 246 4.32 13.75 -1.32
N PHE A 247 4.94 14.07 -2.45
CA PHE A 247 6.39 14.00 -2.62
C PHE A 247 7.03 15.31 -2.21
N ALA A 248 7.77 15.30 -1.11
CA ALA A 248 8.48 16.47 -0.61
C ALA A 248 9.90 16.59 -1.21
N VAL A 249 10.49 17.76 -1.09
CA VAL A 249 11.86 18.07 -1.59
C VAL A 249 12.94 17.30 -0.85
N ASP A 250 12.70 16.94 0.41
CA ASP A 250 13.58 16.12 1.24
C ASP A 250 12.78 15.43 2.36
N PHE A 251 13.43 14.51 3.06
CA PHE A 251 12.82 13.83 4.22
C PHE A 251 12.53 14.78 5.38
N ALA A 252 13.40 15.77 5.62
CA ALA A 252 13.24 16.71 6.73
C ALA A 252 12.01 17.63 6.57
N ALA A 253 11.48 17.75 5.35
CA ALA A 253 10.24 18.48 5.09
C ALA A 253 8.98 17.72 5.53
N SER A 254 9.06 16.40 5.69
CA SER A 254 7.93 15.60 6.17
C SER A 254 7.65 15.88 7.65
N PRO A 255 6.39 16.08 8.08
CA PRO A 255 6.06 16.33 9.48
C PRO A 255 6.46 15.18 10.40
N SER A 256 6.51 13.95 9.89
CA SER A 256 6.93 12.77 10.64
C SER A 256 8.44 12.63 10.80
N SER A 257 9.26 13.47 10.13
CA SER A 257 10.72 13.38 10.19
C SER A 257 11.27 13.64 11.59
N ALA A 258 10.68 14.59 12.29
CA ALA A 258 10.97 14.83 13.70
C ALA A 258 10.39 13.68 14.55
N GLY A 259 11.24 12.97 15.25
CA GLY A 259 10.84 11.89 16.15
C GLY A 259 10.77 10.50 15.53
N PHE A 260 10.88 10.32 14.21
CA PHE A 260 10.83 8.98 13.60
C PHE A 260 11.98 8.07 14.06
N ASN A 261 13.19 8.61 14.19
CA ASN A 261 14.40 7.89 14.58
C ASN A 261 14.89 8.22 16.01
N ASP A 262 14.13 9.01 16.79
CA ASP A 262 14.59 9.48 18.12
C ASP A 262 14.65 8.34 19.15
N SER A 263 13.83 7.30 19.00
CA SER A 263 13.79 6.16 19.90
C SER A 263 13.43 4.87 19.14
N GLU A 264 13.99 3.74 19.56
CA GLU A 264 13.56 2.42 19.14
C GLU A 264 12.31 1.95 19.89
N ASP A 265 12.09 2.46 21.13
CA ASP A 265 11.06 2.00 22.04
C ASP A 265 9.70 2.69 21.81
N TYR A 266 9.67 3.85 21.15
CA TYR A 266 8.44 4.56 20.86
C TYR A 266 8.54 5.49 19.65
N VAL A 267 7.39 5.86 19.13
CA VAL A 267 7.22 6.94 18.14
C VAL A 267 6.11 7.86 18.60
N GLU A 268 6.39 9.14 18.73
CA GLU A 268 5.39 10.16 19.05
C GLU A 268 4.77 10.70 17.75
N TYR A 269 3.45 10.57 17.63
CA TYR A 269 2.68 11.05 16.47
C TYR A 269 2.27 12.51 16.72
N ARG A 270 3.28 13.38 16.88
CA ARG A 270 3.06 14.82 17.15
C ARG A 270 2.45 15.56 15.98
N ASP A 271 2.62 15.04 14.78
CA ASP A 271 1.97 15.51 13.55
C ASP A 271 0.45 15.39 13.60
N ASP A 272 -0.10 14.62 14.53
CA ASP A 272 -1.52 14.45 14.79
C ASP A 272 -2.28 14.09 13.48
N ILE A 273 -3.29 14.88 13.10
CA ILE A 273 -4.06 14.70 11.87
C ILE A 273 -3.37 15.29 10.63
N TYR A 274 -2.23 15.99 10.82
CA TYR A 274 -1.52 16.66 9.73
C TYR A 274 -0.49 15.74 9.08
N VAL A 275 -0.96 14.67 8.44
CA VAL A 275 -0.17 13.69 7.69
C VAL A 275 -0.26 13.99 6.19
N GLY A 276 0.86 13.91 5.47
CA GLY A 276 0.91 14.11 4.04
C GLY A 276 0.34 15.46 3.58
N TYR A 277 -0.52 15.47 2.57
CA TYR A 277 -1.11 16.72 2.05
C TYR A 277 -1.90 17.51 3.12
N ARG A 278 -2.44 16.83 4.15
CA ARG A 278 -3.10 17.52 5.26
C ARG A 278 -2.16 18.46 5.98
N TYR A 279 -0.86 18.15 6.04
CA TYR A 279 0.17 19.05 6.54
C TYR A 279 0.57 20.07 5.48
N PHE A 280 0.97 19.59 4.30
CA PHE A 280 1.62 20.42 3.29
C PHE A 280 0.71 21.50 2.71
N GLU A 281 -0.60 21.26 2.64
CA GLU A 281 -1.57 22.24 2.16
C GLU A 281 -2.17 23.13 3.30
N THR A 282 -1.81 22.87 4.56
CA THR A 282 -2.38 23.58 5.72
C THR A 282 -1.37 24.49 6.40
N VAL A 283 -0.19 23.97 6.74
CA VAL A 283 0.80 24.73 7.52
C VAL A 283 1.51 25.73 6.61
N ALA A 284 1.58 26.97 7.06
CA ALA A 284 2.17 28.08 6.29
C ALA A 284 3.62 27.75 5.87
N GLY A 285 3.93 27.90 4.58
CA GLY A 285 5.24 27.62 3.98
C GLY A 285 5.57 26.15 3.75
N ALA A 286 4.72 25.22 4.19
CA ALA A 286 4.94 23.79 3.93
C ALA A 286 4.71 23.44 2.45
N ALA A 287 3.78 24.10 1.78
CA ALA A 287 3.50 23.91 0.36
C ALA A 287 4.70 24.15 -0.56
N ASP A 288 5.61 25.04 -0.18
CA ASP A 288 6.83 25.36 -0.94
C ASP A 288 7.84 24.21 -0.96
N LYS A 289 7.68 23.26 -0.04
CA LYS A 289 8.55 22.08 0.09
C LYS A 289 8.01 20.85 -0.64
N VAL A 290 6.99 21.01 -1.48
CA VAL A 290 6.38 19.90 -2.23
C VAL A 290 6.91 19.86 -3.65
N CYS A 291 7.45 18.71 -4.05
CA CYS A 291 7.77 18.42 -5.44
C CYS A 291 6.53 18.08 -6.25
N TYR A 292 5.71 17.15 -5.74
CA TYR A 292 4.48 16.71 -6.38
C TYR A 292 3.38 16.55 -5.31
N PRO A 293 2.23 17.21 -5.48
CA PRO A 293 1.14 17.17 -4.51
C PRO A 293 0.40 15.81 -4.58
N PHE A 294 -0.33 15.49 -3.51
CA PHE A 294 -1.27 14.37 -3.48
C PHE A 294 -2.27 14.45 -4.65
N GLY A 295 -2.55 13.32 -5.26
CA GLY A 295 -3.44 13.21 -6.40
C GLY A 295 -2.81 13.56 -7.75
N TYR A 296 -1.58 14.06 -7.80
CA TYR A 296 -0.93 14.49 -9.04
C TYR A 296 -0.62 13.32 -9.98
N GLY A 297 -0.83 13.54 -11.27
CA GLY A 297 -0.45 12.62 -12.34
C GLY A 297 -0.70 13.24 -13.71
N LEU A 298 0.29 13.19 -14.60
CA LEU A 298 0.17 13.63 -15.99
C LEU A 298 -0.33 12.49 -16.88
N SER A 299 -0.83 12.88 -18.05
CA SER A 299 -1.28 11.99 -19.10
C SER A 299 -0.64 12.38 -20.45
N TYR A 300 -0.70 11.49 -21.45
CA TYR A 300 -0.35 11.82 -22.83
C TYR A 300 -1.45 12.60 -23.55
N THR A 301 -2.62 12.73 -22.91
CA THR A 301 -3.76 13.52 -23.39
C THR A 301 -4.15 14.56 -22.34
N SER A 302 -5.18 15.35 -22.61
CA SER A 302 -5.71 16.35 -21.69
C SER A 302 -7.20 16.16 -21.45
N PHE A 303 -7.67 16.60 -20.29
CA PHE A 303 -9.08 16.49 -19.91
C PHE A 303 -9.62 17.82 -19.40
N ALA A 304 -10.93 18.02 -19.56
CA ALA A 304 -11.64 19.14 -18.99
C ALA A 304 -12.77 18.63 -18.09
N PHE A 305 -12.88 19.24 -16.90
CA PHE A 305 -14.01 19.06 -16.00
C PHE A 305 -15.02 20.17 -16.23
N THR A 306 -16.27 19.82 -16.55
CA THR A 306 -17.36 20.76 -16.81
C THR A 306 -18.64 20.33 -16.12
N ASP A 307 -19.62 21.23 -16.04
CA ASP A 307 -20.95 20.94 -15.48
C ASP A 307 -20.90 20.37 -14.06
N ALA A 308 -19.89 20.75 -13.27
CA ALA A 308 -19.74 20.29 -11.90
C ALA A 308 -20.81 20.91 -11.00
N CYS A 309 -21.54 20.07 -10.30
CA CYS A 309 -22.54 20.48 -9.32
C CYS A 309 -22.63 19.46 -8.19
N TRP A 310 -23.14 19.90 -7.06
CA TRP A 310 -23.45 19.01 -5.95
C TRP A 310 -24.87 19.22 -5.44
N THR A 311 -25.43 18.19 -4.83
CA THR A 311 -26.70 18.21 -4.11
C THR A 311 -26.52 17.49 -2.79
N ALA A 312 -27.31 17.89 -1.80
CA ALA A 312 -27.33 17.21 -0.50
C ALA A 312 -28.78 16.87 -0.12
N VAL A 313 -28.94 15.71 0.51
CA VAL A 313 -30.15 15.31 1.21
C VAL A 313 -29.73 14.97 2.62
N ASP A 314 -30.13 15.78 3.59
CA ASP A 314 -29.64 15.74 4.97
C ASP A 314 -28.10 15.85 5.01
N THR A 315 -27.42 14.76 5.32
CA THR A 315 -25.95 14.68 5.43
C THR A 315 -25.30 13.88 4.30
N ASP A 316 -26.09 13.47 3.29
CA ASP A 316 -25.60 12.69 2.14
C ASP A 316 -25.42 13.59 0.93
N PHE A 317 -24.22 13.62 0.37
CA PHE A 317 -23.83 14.47 -0.74
C PHE A 317 -23.66 13.65 -2.02
N THR A 318 -24.10 14.23 -3.13
CA THR A 318 -23.87 13.71 -4.47
C THR A 318 -23.26 14.79 -5.34
N VAL A 319 -22.07 14.53 -5.87
CA VAL A 319 -21.39 15.38 -6.86
C VAL A 319 -21.57 14.75 -8.24
N GLN A 320 -21.89 15.57 -9.24
CA GLN A 320 -21.89 15.20 -10.65
C GLN A 320 -20.91 16.08 -11.41
N VAL A 321 -20.14 15.48 -12.31
CA VAL A 321 -19.19 16.18 -13.17
C VAL A 321 -19.12 15.50 -14.53
N LYS A 322 -18.98 16.29 -15.60
CA LYS A 322 -18.70 15.80 -16.95
C LYS A 322 -17.19 15.92 -17.20
N VAL A 323 -16.56 14.82 -17.52
CA VAL A 323 -15.14 14.74 -17.91
C VAL A 323 -15.05 14.53 -19.40
N THR A 324 -14.31 15.38 -20.12
CA THR A 324 -14.13 15.32 -21.57
C THR A 324 -12.65 15.16 -21.88
N ASN A 325 -12.30 14.20 -22.72
CA ASN A 325 -10.94 14.12 -23.28
C ASN A 325 -10.78 15.20 -24.35
N THR A 326 -9.95 16.20 -24.07
CA THR A 326 -9.71 17.36 -24.94
C THR A 326 -8.42 17.25 -25.76
N GLY A 327 -7.66 16.17 -25.56
CA GLY A 327 -6.40 15.95 -26.31
C GLY A 327 -6.55 14.95 -27.46
N ASP A 328 -5.42 14.42 -27.91
CA ASP A 328 -5.31 13.68 -29.17
C ASP A 328 -5.21 12.14 -28.97
N VAL A 329 -5.04 11.68 -27.73
CA VAL A 329 -4.85 10.26 -27.39
C VAL A 329 -5.98 9.78 -26.48
N ALA A 330 -6.41 8.52 -26.64
CA ALA A 330 -7.38 7.95 -25.73
C ALA A 330 -6.78 7.71 -24.34
N GLY A 331 -7.49 8.14 -23.29
CA GLY A 331 -6.98 8.06 -21.91
C GLY A 331 -8.10 8.01 -20.88
N ARG A 332 -7.72 7.88 -19.61
CA ARG A 332 -8.60 7.89 -18.43
C ARG A 332 -8.22 9.05 -17.52
N GLN A 333 -9.18 9.57 -16.76
CA GLN A 333 -8.97 10.64 -15.81
C GLN A 333 -9.70 10.36 -14.49
N VAL A 334 -9.10 10.83 -13.39
CA VAL A 334 -9.67 10.77 -12.04
C VAL A 334 -10.23 12.13 -11.67
N ALA A 335 -11.50 12.19 -11.29
CA ALA A 335 -12.11 13.35 -10.66
C ALA A 335 -12.01 13.19 -9.15
N GLN A 336 -11.35 14.12 -8.47
CA GLN A 336 -11.10 14.13 -7.04
C GLN A 336 -11.87 15.29 -6.40
N VAL A 337 -12.67 14.99 -5.36
CA VAL A 337 -13.48 15.98 -4.64
C VAL A 337 -12.88 16.19 -3.25
N TYR A 338 -12.61 17.44 -2.92
CA TYR A 338 -12.08 17.86 -1.63
C TYR A 338 -13.06 18.77 -0.92
N CYS A 339 -13.04 18.70 0.42
CA CYS A 339 -13.80 19.61 1.29
C CYS A 339 -12.84 20.52 2.07
N GLU A 340 -13.14 21.81 2.07
CA GLU A 340 -12.60 22.80 2.99
C GLU A 340 -13.65 23.11 4.06
N ALA A 341 -13.34 22.77 5.32
CA ALA A 341 -14.20 23.00 6.46
C ALA A 341 -13.79 24.29 7.20
N PRO A 342 -14.71 24.94 7.93
CA PRO A 342 -14.35 26.07 8.79
C PRO A 342 -13.38 25.61 9.88
N GLN A 343 -12.36 26.40 10.20
CA GLN A 343 -11.34 26.04 11.20
C GLN A 343 -11.92 25.80 12.59
N GLY A 344 -12.85 26.66 13.04
CA GLY A 344 -13.53 26.54 14.32
C GLY A 344 -12.59 26.42 15.52
N GLU A 345 -13.08 25.75 16.59
CA GLU A 345 -12.30 25.50 17.82
C GLU A 345 -11.33 24.33 17.68
N LEU A 346 -11.63 23.37 16.78
CA LEU A 346 -10.85 22.15 16.67
C LEU A 346 -9.60 22.31 15.78
N GLY A 347 -9.60 23.28 14.87
CA GLY A 347 -8.60 23.37 13.81
C GLY A 347 -8.69 22.16 12.85
N LYS A 348 -8.48 22.39 11.56
CA LYS A 348 -8.67 21.34 10.53
C LYS A 348 -7.64 21.47 9.43
N PRO A 349 -7.34 20.38 8.69
CA PRO A 349 -6.62 20.49 7.43
C PRO A 349 -7.35 21.45 6.49
N HIS A 350 -6.59 22.20 5.68
CA HIS A 350 -7.16 23.12 4.70
C HIS A 350 -8.11 22.43 3.74
N ARG A 351 -7.74 21.22 3.31
CA ARG A 351 -8.54 20.35 2.44
C ARG A 351 -8.45 18.90 2.87
N VAL A 352 -9.56 18.17 2.74
CA VAL A 352 -9.60 16.72 2.91
C VAL A 352 -10.29 16.09 1.70
N LEU A 353 -9.78 14.97 1.22
CA LEU A 353 -10.43 14.18 0.18
C LEU A 353 -11.72 13.60 0.73
N VAL A 354 -12.85 13.81 0.02
CA VAL A 354 -14.17 13.30 0.42
C VAL A 354 -14.75 12.30 -0.58
N GLY A 355 -14.20 12.25 -1.79
CA GLY A 355 -14.63 11.27 -2.78
C GLY A 355 -13.89 11.40 -4.09
N PHE A 356 -13.95 10.36 -4.90
CA PHE A 356 -13.34 10.33 -6.23
C PHE A 356 -14.09 9.38 -7.15
N ALA A 357 -13.87 9.55 -8.46
CA ALA A 357 -14.29 8.58 -9.48
C ALA A 357 -13.35 8.64 -10.69
N LYS A 358 -13.11 7.50 -11.33
CA LYS A 358 -12.30 7.38 -12.55
C LYS A 358 -13.18 7.15 -13.78
N THR A 359 -12.81 7.76 -14.91
CA THR A 359 -13.50 7.51 -16.18
C THR A 359 -13.09 6.15 -16.77
N GLY A 360 -13.93 5.59 -17.63
CA GLY A 360 -13.48 4.65 -18.64
C GLY A 360 -12.45 5.28 -19.59
N LYS A 361 -11.91 4.49 -20.52
CA LYS A 361 -10.97 4.99 -21.55
C LYS A 361 -11.71 5.84 -22.57
N LEU A 362 -11.57 7.15 -22.50
CA LEU A 362 -12.21 8.13 -23.37
C LEU A 362 -11.38 8.38 -24.63
N LYS A 363 -11.97 8.30 -25.81
CA LYS A 363 -11.35 8.72 -27.06
C LYS A 363 -11.25 10.26 -27.14
N PRO A 364 -10.41 10.82 -28.01
CA PRO A 364 -10.41 12.25 -28.29
C PRO A 364 -11.82 12.81 -28.56
N GLY A 365 -12.19 13.84 -27.81
CA GLY A 365 -13.52 14.47 -27.87
C GLY A 365 -14.65 13.71 -27.13
N GLU A 366 -14.41 12.50 -26.65
CA GLU A 366 -15.41 11.73 -25.88
C GLU A 366 -15.55 12.27 -24.46
N SER A 367 -16.75 12.16 -23.91
CA SER A 367 -17.08 12.62 -22.56
C SER A 367 -17.81 11.55 -21.78
N GLN A 368 -17.60 11.54 -20.45
CA GLN A 368 -18.33 10.72 -19.49
C GLN A 368 -18.81 11.60 -18.33
N ARG A 369 -20.03 11.35 -17.85
CA ARG A 369 -20.52 11.93 -16.60
C ARG A 369 -20.19 10.99 -15.45
N LEU A 370 -19.51 11.53 -14.44
CA LEU A 370 -19.20 10.82 -13.21
C LEU A 370 -20.13 11.27 -12.11
N THR A 371 -20.44 10.37 -11.18
CA THR A 371 -21.19 10.63 -9.96
C THR A 371 -20.36 10.17 -8.78
N ILE A 372 -20.19 11.04 -7.79
CA ILE A 372 -19.38 10.79 -6.59
C ILE A 372 -20.28 11.00 -5.38
N HIS A 373 -20.33 10.03 -4.47
CA HIS A 373 -21.12 10.07 -3.26
C HIS A 373 -20.20 10.12 -2.03
N PHE A 374 -20.57 10.94 -1.05
CA PHE A 374 -19.92 11.02 0.25
C PHE A 374 -20.89 11.54 1.30
N THR A 375 -20.55 11.42 2.56
CA THR A 375 -21.40 11.83 3.68
C THR A 375 -20.71 12.91 4.52
N ALA A 376 -21.45 13.57 5.37
CA ALA A 376 -20.91 14.51 6.34
C ALA A 376 -19.86 13.87 7.27
N ARG A 377 -19.95 12.55 7.50
CA ARG A 377 -18.98 11.77 8.29
C ARG A 377 -17.57 11.76 7.65
N ASP A 378 -17.47 11.83 6.32
CA ASP A 378 -16.21 11.78 5.59
C ASP A 378 -15.34 13.05 5.75
N PHE A 379 -15.93 14.15 6.24
CA PHE A 379 -15.23 15.40 6.56
C PHE A 379 -15.54 15.94 7.96
N ALA A 380 -16.11 15.13 8.84
CA ALA A 380 -16.27 15.43 10.25
C ALA A 380 -14.95 15.37 10.99
N SER A 381 -14.81 16.14 12.06
CA SER A 381 -13.67 16.13 12.97
C SER A 381 -14.04 15.46 14.29
N TYR A 382 -13.09 14.75 14.89
CA TYR A 382 -13.27 14.12 16.19
C TYR A 382 -12.74 15.04 17.31
N ASP A 383 -13.59 15.34 18.29
CA ASP A 383 -13.23 16.14 19.47
C ASP A 383 -12.87 15.24 20.65
N ASP A 384 -11.60 14.92 20.79
CA ASP A 384 -11.08 14.07 21.87
C ASP A 384 -10.89 14.83 23.19
N LEU A 385 -10.75 16.16 23.16
CA LEU A 385 -10.48 16.99 24.33
C LEU A 385 -11.73 17.67 24.90
N GLY A 386 -12.86 17.62 24.19
CA GLY A 386 -14.11 18.29 24.61
C GLY A 386 -14.08 19.81 24.46
N LYS A 387 -13.40 20.31 23.42
CA LYS A 387 -13.40 21.75 23.10
C LYS A 387 -14.80 22.22 22.68
N VAL A 388 -15.56 21.37 22.02
CA VAL A 388 -16.93 21.59 21.56
C VAL A 388 -17.86 20.55 22.17
N GLN A 389 -17.64 19.26 21.89
CA GLN A 389 -18.41 18.14 22.40
C GLN A 389 -17.50 16.92 22.59
N ALA A 390 -17.21 16.57 23.85
CA ALA A 390 -16.25 15.51 24.17
C ALA A 390 -16.60 14.18 23.52
N SER A 391 -15.59 13.54 22.94
CA SER A 391 -15.67 12.21 22.32
C SER A 391 -16.75 12.13 21.23
N ALA A 392 -16.85 13.12 20.38
CA ALA A 392 -17.84 13.17 19.31
C ALA A 392 -17.22 13.49 17.94
N TRP A 393 -17.76 12.86 16.90
CA TRP A 393 -17.58 13.32 15.52
C TRP A 393 -18.56 14.45 15.26
N LEU A 394 -18.06 15.56 14.80
CA LEU A 394 -18.89 16.75 14.60
C LEU A 394 -18.45 17.61 13.42
N LEU A 395 -19.39 18.39 12.94
CA LEU A 395 -19.18 19.47 12.01
C LEU A 395 -19.44 20.77 12.75
N GLU A 396 -18.44 21.64 12.84
CA GLU A 396 -18.62 22.94 13.46
C GLU A 396 -19.41 23.87 12.55
N LYS A 397 -20.21 24.77 13.14
CA LYS A 397 -20.94 25.81 12.39
C LYS A 397 -20.01 26.60 11.49
N GLY A 398 -20.48 26.98 10.31
CA GLY A 398 -19.76 27.78 9.35
C GLY A 398 -19.94 27.31 7.91
N ASP A 399 -19.09 27.82 7.04
CA ASP A 399 -19.15 27.57 5.60
C ASP A 399 -18.21 26.46 5.20
N TYR A 400 -18.75 25.46 4.50
CA TYR A 400 -18.03 24.35 3.89
C TYR A 400 -17.99 24.57 2.38
N ARG A 401 -16.82 24.34 1.76
CA ARG A 401 -16.63 24.51 0.32
C ARG A 401 -16.10 23.24 -0.29
N PHE A 402 -16.61 22.91 -1.47
CA PHE A 402 -16.15 21.74 -2.22
C PHE A 402 -15.28 22.19 -3.39
N TYR A 403 -14.23 21.40 -3.62
CA TYR A 403 -13.25 21.61 -4.69
C TYR A 403 -13.18 20.34 -5.56
N LEU A 404 -13.03 20.53 -6.86
CA LEU A 404 -12.94 19.45 -7.85
C LEU A 404 -11.69 19.66 -8.71
N GLY A 405 -10.93 18.61 -8.92
CA GLY A 405 -9.75 18.61 -9.77
C GLY A 405 -9.15 17.22 -9.95
N ASP A 406 -7.93 17.17 -10.41
CA ASP A 406 -7.14 15.95 -10.57
C ASP A 406 -5.97 15.85 -9.57
N ASN A 407 -5.85 16.81 -8.66
CA ASN A 407 -4.96 16.79 -7.50
C ASN A 407 -5.43 17.81 -6.45
N VAL A 408 -4.90 17.70 -5.23
CA VAL A 408 -5.35 18.53 -4.10
C VAL A 408 -5.06 20.02 -4.29
N ARG A 409 -3.99 20.37 -4.99
CA ARG A 409 -3.52 21.76 -5.14
C ARG A 409 -4.27 22.51 -6.22
N ASP A 410 -4.47 21.89 -7.37
CA ASP A 410 -5.08 22.51 -8.56
C ASP A 410 -6.62 22.37 -8.57
N ALA A 411 -7.20 21.65 -7.61
CA ALA A 411 -8.63 21.54 -7.47
C ALA A 411 -9.28 22.92 -7.27
N ALA A 412 -10.29 23.23 -8.08
CA ALA A 412 -11.01 24.48 -8.09
C ALA A 412 -12.35 24.38 -7.36
N ALA A 413 -12.75 25.43 -6.65
CA ALA A 413 -14.04 25.49 -5.98
C ALA A 413 -15.20 25.39 -7.02
N PHE A 414 -16.24 24.65 -6.68
CA PHE A 414 -17.41 24.49 -7.52
C PHE A 414 -18.71 24.47 -6.72
N GLY A 415 -19.79 24.90 -7.33
CA GLY A 415 -21.09 25.02 -6.68
C GLY A 415 -21.11 26.12 -5.62
N GLU A 416 -22.23 26.21 -4.91
CA GLU A 416 -22.37 27.12 -3.77
C GLU A 416 -21.72 26.51 -2.52
N LYS A 417 -21.42 27.34 -1.52
CA LYS A 417 -20.99 26.85 -0.20
C LYS A 417 -22.15 26.17 0.53
N TRP A 418 -21.86 25.15 1.30
CA TRP A 418 -22.80 24.56 2.24
C TRP A 418 -22.59 25.21 3.62
N THR A 419 -23.64 25.83 4.16
CA THR A 419 -23.55 26.56 5.44
C THR A 419 -24.30 25.81 6.53
N LEU A 420 -23.63 25.58 7.66
CA LEU A 420 -24.24 25.11 8.90
C LEU A 420 -24.41 26.28 9.86
N ASP A 421 -25.65 26.56 10.25
CA ASP A 421 -25.98 27.62 11.23
C ASP A 421 -25.56 27.22 12.65
N ASP A 422 -25.66 25.93 12.98
CA ASP A 422 -25.29 25.33 14.26
C ASP A 422 -24.33 24.15 14.08
N THR A 423 -23.53 23.88 15.11
CA THR A 423 -22.67 22.68 15.13
C THR A 423 -23.52 21.40 15.14
N LEU A 424 -23.20 20.48 14.24
CA LEU A 424 -23.86 19.18 14.09
C LEU A 424 -22.99 18.07 14.70
N VAL A 425 -23.53 17.37 15.71
CA VAL A 425 -22.93 16.11 16.19
C VAL A 425 -23.37 14.99 15.26
N VAL A 426 -22.42 14.44 14.48
CA VAL A 426 -22.67 13.35 13.54
C VAL A 426 -22.75 12.01 14.27
N GLU A 427 -21.84 11.81 15.24
CA GLU A 427 -21.77 10.57 16.01
C GLU A 427 -21.21 10.86 17.42
N GLN A 428 -21.91 10.40 18.46
CA GLN A 428 -21.41 10.47 19.83
C GLN A 428 -20.72 9.16 20.17
N CYS A 429 -19.44 9.23 20.51
CA CYS A 429 -18.62 8.10 20.93
C CYS A 429 -18.34 8.14 22.44
N THR A 430 -17.44 7.29 22.87
CA THR A 430 -16.84 7.31 24.22
C THR A 430 -15.34 7.39 24.09
N ARG A 431 -14.68 8.02 25.06
CA ARG A 431 -13.23 8.17 25.11
C ARG A 431 -12.56 6.78 25.18
N LYS A 432 -11.65 6.52 24.24
CA LYS A 432 -10.91 5.25 24.13
C LYS A 432 -9.49 5.48 23.65
N CYS A 433 -8.56 4.68 24.13
CA CYS A 433 -7.17 4.70 23.69
C CYS A 433 -6.50 6.09 23.81
N ALA A 434 -6.91 6.93 24.76
CA ALA A 434 -6.29 8.24 24.98
C ALA A 434 -4.81 8.09 25.38
N PRO A 435 -3.89 8.92 24.85
CA PRO A 435 -2.47 8.81 25.15
C PRO A 435 -2.14 9.21 26.59
N SER A 436 -1.20 8.49 27.18
CA SER A 436 -0.64 8.82 28.50
C SER A 436 0.79 9.43 28.43
N GLN A 437 1.43 9.27 27.29
CA GLN A 437 2.85 9.65 27.11
C GLN A 437 3.08 10.47 25.83
N LEU A 438 2.07 11.09 25.26
CA LEU A 438 2.18 12.05 24.17
C LEU A 438 2.02 13.47 24.76
N PRO A 439 3.11 14.26 24.86
CA PRO A 439 3.05 15.52 25.59
C PRO A 439 2.33 16.65 24.83
N GLU A 440 2.37 16.59 23.51
CA GLU A 440 1.85 17.67 22.66
C GLU A 440 1.48 17.14 21.27
N ARG A 441 0.66 17.91 20.54
CA ARG A 441 0.30 17.66 19.15
C ARG A 441 0.26 18.93 18.33
N MET A 442 0.45 18.80 17.01
CA MET A 442 0.44 19.90 16.06
C MET A 442 -0.96 20.50 15.88
N LEU A 443 -1.00 21.81 15.69
CA LEU A 443 -2.18 22.60 15.30
C LEU A 443 -2.10 23.03 13.82
N ALA A 444 -3.21 23.55 13.29
CA ALA A 444 -3.31 24.00 11.90
C ALA A 444 -2.30 25.09 11.48
N ASP A 445 -1.82 25.89 12.42
CA ASP A 445 -0.80 26.90 12.19
C ASP A 445 0.64 26.41 12.30
N GLY A 446 0.83 25.10 12.57
CA GLY A 446 2.12 24.47 12.79
C GLY A 446 2.68 24.61 14.21
N SER A 447 1.98 25.29 15.11
CA SER A 447 2.31 25.32 16.54
C SER A 447 1.87 24.03 17.23
N PHE A 448 2.22 23.88 18.53
CA PHE A 448 1.86 22.68 19.29
C PHE A 448 1.01 23.04 20.50
N GLU A 449 -0.04 22.25 20.73
CA GLU A 449 -0.81 22.29 21.97
C GLU A 449 -0.41 21.14 22.90
N LYS A 450 -0.38 21.42 24.20
CA LYS A 450 -0.12 20.41 25.21
C LYS A 450 -1.32 19.50 25.39
N LEU A 451 -1.07 18.20 25.48
CA LEU A 451 -2.08 17.21 25.80
C LEU A 451 -2.19 17.00 27.33
N PRO A 452 -3.38 16.61 27.85
CA PRO A 452 -3.56 16.28 29.26
C PRO A 452 -2.67 15.09 29.66
N GLU A 453 -2.01 15.23 30.81
CA GLU A 453 -1.30 14.10 31.43
C GLU A 453 -2.30 13.03 31.87
N MET A 454 -2.05 11.79 31.50
CA MET A 454 -2.85 10.63 31.85
C MET A 454 -2.01 9.60 32.57
N PRO A 455 -2.57 8.78 33.50
CA PRO A 455 -1.86 7.67 34.09
C PRO A 455 -1.30 6.73 33.03
N VAL A 456 -0.03 6.37 33.14
CA VAL A 456 0.59 5.34 32.28
C VAL A 456 -0.06 4.00 32.61
N PRO A 457 -0.57 3.25 31.61
CA PRO A 457 -1.11 1.91 31.85
C PRO A 457 -0.06 1.01 32.47
N GLU A 458 -0.46 0.18 33.48
CA GLU A 458 0.42 -0.90 33.94
C GLU A 458 0.71 -1.82 32.74
N ARG A 459 1.97 -1.96 32.40
CA ARG A 459 2.42 -3.02 31.49
C ARG A 459 2.23 -4.34 32.21
N PHE A 460 1.50 -5.27 31.62
CA PHE A 460 1.59 -6.65 32.05
C PHE A 460 3.05 -7.07 31.95
N LYS A 461 3.62 -7.58 33.05
CA LYS A 461 4.91 -8.29 32.97
C LYS A 461 4.70 -9.41 31.97
N GLU A 462 5.55 -9.49 30.94
CA GLU A 462 5.49 -10.63 30.05
C GLU A 462 5.69 -11.89 30.88
N ASP A 463 4.72 -12.82 30.84
CA ASP A 463 4.77 -14.07 31.60
C ASP A 463 6.00 -14.95 31.26
N TRP A 464 6.72 -14.60 30.19
CA TRP A 464 8.02 -15.20 29.85
C TRP A 464 9.06 -15.06 30.95
N ASP A 465 9.09 -13.95 31.66
CA ASP A 465 10.01 -13.76 32.78
C ASP A 465 9.62 -14.63 33.97
N VAL A 466 8.31 -14.84 34.18
CA VAL A 466 7.80 -15.73 35.21
C VAL A 466 8.07 -17.21 34.86
N LEU A 467 7.86 -17.61 33.61
CA LEU A 467 8.15 -18.98 33.14
C LEU A 467 9.64 -19.31 33.12
N LEU A 468 10.50 -18.32 32.90
CA LEU A 468 11.96 -18.48 32.94
C LEU A 468 12.52 -18.45 34.37
N GLU A 469 11.89 -17.67 35.27
CA GLU A 469 12.25 -17.62 36.68
C GLU A 469 11.97 -18.94 37.41
N ASP A 470 10.89 -19.67 37.03
CA ASP A 470 10.55 -20.98 37.59
C ASP A 470 11.30 -22.16 36.98
N GLY A 471 12.21 -21.91 36.02
CA GLY A 471 13.03 -22.96 35.40
C GLY A 471 12.24 -23.93 34.54
N ALA A 472 10.98 -23.61 34.19
CA ALA A 472 10.15 -24.42 33.29
C ALA A 472 10.73 -24.40 31.87
N SER A 473 11.06 -25.56 31.33
CA SER A 473 11.50 -25.73 29.94
C SER A 473 10.28 -26.03 29.07
N PRO A 474 10.23 -25.54 27.80
CA PRO A 474 9.24 -25.98 26.83
C PRO A 474 9.17 -27.51 26.65
N LYS A 475 10.19 -28.25 27.12
CA LYS A 475 10.23 -29.71 27.14
C LYS A 475 9.40 -30.35 28.25
N ASP A 476 9.02 -29.57 29.27
CA ASP A 476 8.29 -30.03 30.44
C ASP A 476 6.78 -29.93 30.27
N PHE A 477 6.31 -29.33 29.19
CA PHE A 477 4.90 -29.40 28.81
C PHE A 477 4.55 -30.83 28.41
N PRO A 478 3.64 -31.51 29.12
CA PRO A 478 3.32 -32.89 28.84
C PRO A 478 2.83 -33.05 27.39
N ASN A 479 3.28 -34.09 26.72
CA ASN A 479 2.83 -34.54 25.39
C ASN A 479 1.34 -34.92 25.36
N SER A 480 0.52 -34.34 26.23
CA SER A 480 -0.92 -34.50 26.34
C SER A 480 -1.69 -34.01 25.10
N TYR A 481 -1.06 -33.12 24.30
CA TYR A 481 -1.60 -32.68 23.03
C TYR A 481 -2.05 -33.78 22.08
N ARG A 482 -1.44 -34.98 22.10
CA ARG A 482 -1.83 -36.07 21.20
C ARG A 482 -3.15 -36.77 21.57
N LYS A 483 -3.62 -36.70 22.80
CA LYS A 483 -4.87 -37.39 23.25
C LYS A 483 -6.12 -36.55 23.05
N ILE A 484 -5.99 -35.24 23.04
CA ILE A 484 -7.14 -34.33 23.05
C ILE A 484 -7.76 -34.17 21.64
N PHE A 485 -7.00 -34.43 20.54
CA PHE A 485 -7.36 -33.92 19.23
C PHE A 485 -7.88 -34.91 18.20
N TRP A 486 -7.91 -36.23 18.45
CA TRP A 486 -7.98 -37.17 17.30
C TRP A 486 -9.22 -38.05 17.18
N ARG A 487 -10.15 -38.11 18.13
CA ARG A 487 -11.40 -38.85 17.97
C ARG A 487 -12.57 -38.14 18.68
N PRO A 488 -13.70 -37.89 17.99
CA PRO A 488 -14.92 -37.51 18.68
C PRO A 488 -15.39 -38.67 19.57
N ASP A 489 -15.80 -38.38 20.81
CA ASP A 489 -16.65 -39.26 21.59
C ASP A 489 -18.05 -39.11 21.03
N ASP A 490 -18.86 -40.18 21.00
CA ASP A 490 -20.14 -40.21 20.29
C ASP A 490 -21.17 -39.14 20.76
N ASP A 491 -20.95 -38.53 21.95
CA ASP A 491 -21.83 -37.51 22.52
C ASP A 491 -21.22 -36.10 22.57
N THR A 492 -20.05 -35.89 21.93
CA THR A 492 -19.39 -34.58 22.00
C THR A 492 -19.97 -33.62 20.95
N PRO A 493 -20.52 -32.44 21.37
CA PRO A 493 -21.02 -31.45 20.43
C PRO A 493 -19.95 -30.99 19.45
N THR A 494 -20.32 -30.82 18.19
CA THR A 494 -19.44 -30.45 17.10
C THR A 494 -19.91 -29.15 16.43
N LEU A 495 -18.99 -28.45 15.71
CA LEU A 495 -19.34 -27.30 14.91
C LEU A 495 -20.39 -27.64 13.82
N LYS A 496 -20.45 -28.93 13.40
CA LYS A 496 -21.48 -29.41 12.49
C LYS A 496 -22.88 -29.31 13.10
N ASP A 497 -23.04 -29.53 14.42
CA ASP A 497 -24.34 -29.42 15.09
C ASP A 497 -24.82 -27.95 15.09
N VAL A 498 -23.91 -27.00 15.17
CA VAL A 498 -24.22 -25.57 14.97
C VAL A 498 -24.69 -25.32 13.54
N TYR A 499 -23.94 -25.81 12.55
CA TYR A 499 -24.30 -25.69 11.13
C TYR A 499 -25.68 -26.33 10.82
N ASP A 500 -25.98 -27.48 11.39
CA ASP A 500 -27.24 -28.16 11.21
C ASP A 500 -28.41 -27.51 12.02
N GLY A 501 -28.15 -26.46 12.79
CA GLY A 501 -29.14 -25.75 13.60
C GLY A 501 -29.62 -26.51 14.86
N LYS A 502 -28.89 -27.55 15.28
CA LYS A 502 -29.24 -28.32 16.51
C LYS A 502 -28.77 -27.60 17.77
N LEU A 503 -27.78 -26.74 17.67
CA LEU A 503 -27.15 -26.02 18.76
C LEU A 503 -26.80 -24.58 18.30
N THR A 504 -26.90 -23.61 19.20
CA THR A 504 -26.41 -22.26 18.94
C THR A 504 -24.87 -22.21 19.03
N LEU A 505 -24.23 -21.22 18.43
CA LEU A 505 -22.78 -21.05 18.55
C LEU A 505 -22.35 -20.83 20.01
N ASP A 506 -23.06 -19.99 20.75
CA ASP A 506 -22.79 -19.73 22.18
C ASP A 506 -22.88 -21.02 23.01
N ALA A 507 -23.97 -21.79 22.84
CA ALA A 507 -24.11 -23.05 23.52
C ALA A 507 -23.04 -24.09 23.12
N PHE A 508 -22.54 -24.05 21.89
CA PHE A 508 -21.38 -24.85 21.48
C PHE A 508 -20.09 -24.37 22.16
N MET A 509 -19.85 -23.07 22.21
CA MET A 509 -18.68 -22.48 22.88
C MET A 509 -18.64 -22.88 24.36
N ASP A 510 -19.78 -22.86 25.07
CA ASP A 510 -19.90 -23.29 26.48
C ASP A 510 -19.51 -24.76 26.72
N THR A 511 -19.45 -25.59 25.69
CA THR A 511 -19.02 -26.99 25.79
C THR A 511 -17.53 -27.20 25.59
N LEU A 512 -16.78 -26.18 25.12
CA LEU A 512 -15.34 -26.29 24.96
C LEU A 512 -14.63 -26.24 26.31
N THR A 513 -13.59 -27.05 26.46
CA THR A 513 -12.74 -26.98 27.66
C THR A 513 -11.73 -25.82 27.51
N ASP A 514 -11.15 -25.40 28.65
CA ASP A 514 -10.12 -24.35 28.64
C ASP A 514 -8.92 -24.73 27.76
N GLU A 515 -8.51 -26.02 27.78
CA GLU A 515 -7.42 -26.51 26.92
C GLU A 515 -7.79 -26.46 25.44
N GLU A 516 -9.04 -26.76 25.07
CA GLU A 516 -9.54 -26.65 23.71
C GLU A 516 -9.57 -25.19 23.26
N MET A 517 -10.01 -24.27 24.13
CA MET A 517 -10.02 -22.83 23.84
C MET A 517 -8.60 -22.27 23.68
N VAL A 518 -7.68 -22.61 24.59
CA VAL A 518 -6.26 -22.21 24.48
C VAL A 518 -5.63 -22.74 23.18
N HIS A 519 -5.94 -23.99 22.80
CA HIS A 519 -5.48 -24.55 21.52
C HIS A 519 -5.99 -23.74 20.31
N LEU A 520 -7.24 -23.30 20.31
CA LEU A 520 -7.81 -22.51 19.21
C LEU A 520 -7.21 -21.10 19.12
N LEU A 521 -6.68 -20.54 20.22
CA LEU A 521 -5.98 -19.25 20.23
C LEU A 521 -4.57 -19.35 19.66
N GLY A 522 -3.97 -20.53 19.62
CA GLY A 522 -2.64 -20.76 19.06
C GLY A 522 -2.64 -20.98 17.56
N GLY A 523 -1.55 -20.57 16.90
CA GLY A 523 -1.33 -20.93 15.49
C GLY A 523 -1.12 -22.44 15.33
N GLN A 524 -1.66 -23.01 14.26
CA GLN A 524 -1.57 -24.44 13.96
C GLN A 524 -0.49 -24.74 12.92
N PRO A 525 0.18 -25.89 12.98
CA PRO A 525 1.18 -26.26 11.99
C PRO A 525 0.61 -26.21 10.56
N ASN A 526 1.38 -25.66 9.63
CA ASN A 526 1.05 -25.68 8.23
C ASN A 526 1.00 -27.12 7.72
N ARG A 527 -0.09 -27.50 7.08
CA ARG A 527 -0.31 -28.82 6.45
C ARG A 527 -0.45 -28.75 4.94
N GLY A 528 -0.31 -27.57 4.35
CA GLY A 528 -0.40 -27.30 2.91
C GLY A 528 0.78 -26.49 2.43
N VAL A 529 0.57 -25.70 1.38
CA VAL A 529 1.57 -24.86 0.74
C VAL A 529 1.64 -23.44 1.29
N GLY A 530 0.69 -23.04 2.13
CA GLY A 530 0.70 -21.72 2.78
C GLY A 530 2.00 -21.50 3.55
N ASN A 531 2.54 -20.30 3.50
CA ASN A 531 3.84 -19.98 4.09
C ASN A 531 3.79 -19.65 5.59
N THR A 532 2.62 -19.68 6.21
CA THR A 532 2.43 -19.32 7.62
C THR A 532 1.53 -20.33 8.35
N PHE A 533 1.16 -20.04 9.59
CA PHE A 533 0.39 -20.96 10.43
C PHE A 533 -1.08 -21.04 10.01
N GLY A 534 -1.74 -22.18 10.28
CA GLY A 534 -3.17 -22.34 10.16
C GLY A 534 -3.92 -21.91 11.44
N TRP A 535 -5.25 -21.91 11.37
CA TRP A 535 -6.16 -21.65 12.49
C TRP A 535 -7.07 -22.84 12.74
N GLY A 536 -7.58 -22.94 13.97
CA GLY A 536 -8.53 -24.00 14.35
C GLY A 536 -7.83 -25.33 14.59
N ASN A 537 -8.07 -26.32 13.73
CA ASN A 537 -7.52 -27.68 13.81
C ASN A 537 -7.91 -28.44 15.09
N LEU A 538 -9.21 -28.49 15.37
CA LEU A 538 -9.77 -29.29 16.45
C LEU A 538 -10.80 -30.29 15.89
N PRO A 539 -10.32 -31.37 15.22
CA PRO A 539 -11.16 -32.31 14.46
C PRO A 539 -12.23 -32.99 15.32
N LYS A 540 -11.93 -33.27 16.59
CA LYS A 540 -12.87 -33.88 17.54
C LYS A 540 -14.12 -32.98 17.75
N ARG A 541 -14.01 -31.69 17.61
CA ARG A 541 -15.11 -30.72 17.68
C ARG A 541 -15.64 -30.33 16.29
N GLY A 542 -15.15 -30.98 15.22
CA GLY A 542 -15.53 -30.63 13.87
C GLY A 542 -14.97 -29.30 13.38
N ILE A 543 -13.96 -28.72 14.08
CA ILE A 543 -13.32 -27.46 13.70
C ILE A 543 -12.16 -27.78 12.73
N PRO A 544 -12.22 -27.32 11.46
CA PRO A 544 -11.21 -27.63 10.48
C PRO A 544 -9.90 -26.85 10.75
N SER A 545 -8.80 -27.28 10.11
CA SER A 545 -7.56 -26.52 10.01
C SER A 545 -7.66 -25.58 8.82
N ALA A 546 -7.93 -24.30 9.08
CA ALA A 546 -7.93 -23.26 8.04
C ALA A 546 -6.50 -22.77 7.81
N MET A 547 -5.96 -23.04 6.62
CA MET A 547 -4.61 -22.60 6.25
C MET A 547 -4.61 -21.13 5.91
N THR A 548 -3.52 -20.43 6.29
CA THR A 548 -3.29 -19.03 5.94
C THR A 548 -2.06 -18.89 5.05
N ALA A 549 -2.01 -17.83 4.26
CA ALA A 549 -0.82 -17.45 3.52
C ALA A 549 -0.69 -15.92 3.43
N ASP A 550 0.55 -15.45 3.48
CA ASP A 550 0.89 -14.07 3.20
C ASP A 550 0.77 -13.73 1.72
N GLY A 551 1.09 -12.49 1.41
CA GLY A 551 1.32 -11.98 0.07
C GLY A 551 0.40 -10.83 -0.32
N PRO A 552 0.54 -9.62 0.24
CA PRO A 552 -0.27 -8.46 -0.15
C PRO A 552 -0.10 -8.06 -1.63
N ALA A 553 0.98 -8.52 -2.29
CA ALA A 553 1.19 -8.35 -3.73
C ALA A 553 0.95 -9.64 -4.55
N GLY A 554 0.22 -10.63 -4.02
CA GLY A 554 -0.03 -11.94 -4.62
C GLY A 554 0.23 -13.08 -3.64
N LEU A 555 -0.35 -14.23 -3.88
CA LEU A 555 -0.25 -15.38 -2.97
C LEU A 555 1.21 -15.80 -2.75
N ARG A 556 1.65 -15.84 -1.49
CA ARG A 556 3.00 -16.30 -1.13
C ARG A 556 3.01 -17.78 -0.80
N ILE A 557 3.78 -18.52 -1.58
CA ILE A 557 4.06 -19.95 -1.38
C ILE A 557 5.57 -20.11 -1.33
N TRP A 558 6.08 -20.98 -0.44
CA TRP A 558 7.51 -21.22 -0.39
C TRP A 558 8.03 -21.85 -1.70
N PRO A 559 9.21 -21.42 -2.21
CA PRO A 559 9.79 -21.95 -3.45
C PRO A 559 9.92 -23.49 -3.46
N GLU A 560 10.17 -24.09 -2.31
CA GLU A 560 10.31 -25.53 -2.13
C GLU A 560 9.04 -26.32 -2.46
N CYS A 561 7.88 -25.66 -2.44
CA CYS A 561 6.61 -26.26 -2.83
C CYS A 561 6.46 -26.41 -4.34
N GLY A 562 7.31 -25.75 -5.14
CA GLY A 562 7.30 -25.85 -6.61
C GLY A 562 6.08 -25.18 -7.26
N VAL A 563 5.39 -24.27 -6.56
CA VAL A 563 4.22 -23.55 -7.07
C VAL A 563 4.61 -22.09 -7.32
N ASN A 564 4.45 -21.67 -8.56
CA ASN A 564 4.63 -20.27 -8.96
C ASN A 564 3.27 -19.57 -9.05
N THR A 565 3.11 -18.47 -8.37
CA THR A 565 1.88 -17.68 -8.32
C THR A 565 2.03 -16.40 -9.14
N THR A 566 0.99 -15.58 -9.22
CA THR A 566 1.06 -14.28 -9.87
C THR A 566 1.51 -13.22 -8.88
N ALA A 567 2.62 -12.51 -9.17
CA ALA A 567 2.94 -11.28 -8.48
C ALA A 567 2.23 -10.11 -9.17
N PHE A 568 1.27 -9.54 -8.46
CA PHE A 568 0.62 -8.29 -8.84
C PHE A 568 1.50 -7.08 -8.46
N PRO A 569 1.19 -5.88 -8.95
CA PRO A 569 1.84 -4.66 -8.47
C PRO A 569 1.71 -4.48 -6.96
N CYS A 570 2.67 -3.79 -6.34
CA CYS A 570 2.61 -3.43 -4.93
C CYS A 570 1.35 -2.59 -4.61
N ALA A 571 0.92 -2.59 -3.34
CA ALA A 571 -0.35 -1.97 -2.95
C ALA A 571 -0.36 -0.44 -3.22
N THR A 572 0.76 0.26 -3.00
CA THR A 572 0.89 1.67 -3.36
C THR A 572 0.60 1.92 -4.84
N MET A 573 1.16 1.08 -5.72
CA MET A 573 0.91 1.18 -7.17
C MET A 573 -0.54 0.86 -7.54
N LEU A 574 -1.11 -0.17 -6.93
CA LEU A 574 -2.53 -0.49 -7.11
C LEU A 574 -3.41 0.68 -6.66
N CYS A 575 -3.06 1.34 -5.55
CA CYS A 575 -3.77 2.52 -5.07
C CYS A 575 -3.66 3.70 -6.04
N CYS A 576 -2.50 3.89 -6.69
CA CYS A 576 -2.31 4.93 -7.71
C CYS A 576 -3.22 4.76 -8.94
N THR A 577 -3.87 3.62 -9.11
CA THR A 577 -4.89 3.45 -10.16
C THR A 577 -6.16 4.26 -9.89
N TRP A 578 -6.49 4.54 -8.64
CA TRP A 578 -7.75 5.17 -8.21
C TRP A 578 -9.00 4.48 -8.80
N ASP A 579 -8.90 3.17 -9.02
CA ASP A 579 -9.90 2.36 -9.72
C ASP A 579 -10.41 1.20 -8.87
N PRO A 580 -11.54 1.36 -8.16
CA PRO A 580 -12.11 0.29 -7.33
C PRO A 580 -12.51 -0.97 -8.13
N GLU A 581 -12.88 -0.84 -9.41
CA GLU A 581 -13.25 -1.99 -10.23
C GLU A 581 -12.02 -2.85 -10.54
N LEU A 582 -10.89 -2.21 -10.87
CA LEU A 582 -9.64 -2.92 -11.10
C LEU A 582 -9.15 -3.63 -9.82
N LEU A 583 -9.26 -2.98 -8.66
CA LEU A 583 -8.90 -3.59 -7.37
C LEU A 583 -9.79 -4.81 -7.06
N TYR A 584 -11.08 -4.73 -7.35
CA TYR A 584 -11.99 -5.88 -7.24
C TYR A 584 -11.55 -7.05 -8.13
N GLU A 585 -11.22 -6.77 -9.42
CA GLU A 585 -10.71 -7.80 -10.35
C GLU A 585 -9.40 -8.44 -9.85
N VAL A 586 -8.45 -7.65 -9.34
CA VAL A 586 -7.19 -8.15 -8.77
C VAL A 586 -7.46 -9.02 -7.54
N GLY A 587 -8.31 -8.57 -6.61
CA GLY A 587 -8.71 -9.33 -5.44
C GLY A 587 -9.33 -10.68 -5.80
N LYS A 588 -10.22 -10.68 -6.78
CA LYS A 588 -10.85 -11.90 -7.31
C LYS A 588 -9.84 -12.87 -7.93
N ALA A 589 -8.93 -12.38 -8.76
CA ALA A 589 -7.92 -13.21 -9.41
C ALA A 589 -6.96 -13.84 -8.38
N ALA A 590 -6.50 -13.06 -7.40
CA ALA A 590 -5.65 -13.56 -6.33
C ALA A 590 -6.37 -14.60 -5.46
N ALA A 591 -7.64 -14.38 -5.12
CA ALA A 591 -8.45 -15.32 -4.36
C ALA A 591 -8.65 -16.66 -5.06
N LEU A 592 -8.79 -16.68 -6.39
CA LEU A 592 -8.84 -17.92 -7.15
C LEU A 592 -7.53 -18.72 -7.01
N GLU A 593 -6.36 -18.07 -6.98
CA GLU A 593 -5.09 -18.74 -6.71
C GLU A 593 -5.02 -19.28 -5.28
N VAL A 594 -5.53 -18.51 -4.29
CA VAL A 594 -5.62 -18.94 -2.90
C VAL A 594 -6.49 -20.18 -2.76
N HIS A 595 -7.69 -20.14 -3.35
CA HIS A 595 -8.64 -21.25 -3.35
C HIS A 595 -8.07 -22.52 -4.02
N GLU A 596 -7.49 -22.38 -5.22
CA GLU A 596 -6.89 -23.50 -5.95
C GLU A 596 -5.80 -24.21 -5.14
N ASN A 597 -5.07 -23.50 -4.29
CA ASN A 597 -3.99 -24.05 -3.48
C ASN A 597 -4.44 -24.52 -2.09
N GLY A 598 -5.75 -24.63 -1.84
CA GLY A 598 -6.30 -25.17 -0.60
C GLY A 598 -6.07 -24.27 0.62
N ILE A 599 -5.91 -22.97 0.40
CA ILE A 599 -5.72 -21.98 1.44
C ILE A 599 -7.08 -21.29 1.69
N GLY A 600 -7.49 -21.18 2.95
CA GLY A 600 -8.79 -20.61 3.31
C GLY A 600 -8.75 -19.12 3.60
N ILE A 601 -7.58 -18.60 4.02
CA ILE A 601 -7.42 -17.23 4.49
C ILE A 601 -6.18 -16.60 3.86
N TRP A 602 -6.37 -15.51 3.15
CA TRP A 602 -5.29 -14.70 2.62
C TRP A 602 -5.01 -13.51 3.53
N LEU A 603 -3.75 -13.36 3.98
CA LEU A 603 -3.33 -12.30 4.91
C LEU A 603 -3.08 -10.98 4.18
N ALA A 604 -4.12 -10.45 3.57
CA ALA A 604 -4.20 -9.23 2.77
C ALA A 604 -5.63 -8.65 2.84
N PRO A 605 -5.82 -7.34 2.54
CA PRO A 605 -4.83 -6.31 2.29
C PRO A 605 -4.17 -5.75 3.56
N ALA A 606 -3.02 -5.07 3.38
CA ALA A 606 -2.36 -4.28 4.42
C ALA A 606 -2.64 -2.79 4.17
N ILE A 607 -3.19 -2.04 5.15
CA ILE A 607 -3.76 -0.72 4.92
C ILE A 607 -3.34 0.36 5.91
N ASN A 608 -2.20 0.20 6.56
CA ASN A 608 -1.67 1.26 7.41
C ASN A 608 -1.37 2.52 6.57
N ILE A 609 -1.44 3.67 7.21
CA ILE A 609 -1.24 4.96 6.53
C ILE A 609 0.25 5.19 6.25
N HIS A 610 0.59 5.77 5.11
CA HIS A 610 1.93 6.26 4.79
C HIS A 610 2.23 7.52 5.61
N ARG A 611 2.56 7.34 6.92
CA ARG A 611 2.88 8.45 7.82
C ARG A 611 4.28 9.00 7.56
N SER A 612 5.24 8.11 7.36
CA SER A 612 6.64 8.47 7.08
C SER A 612 7.10 7.83 5.78
N PRO A 613 7.83 8.57 4.91
CA PRO A 613 8.41 8.01 3.70
C PRO A 613 9.44 6.90 3.98
N LEU A 614 9.94 6.79 5.21
CA LEU A 614 10.97 5.81 5.58
C LEU A 614 10.42 4.49 6.09
N CYS A 615 9.11 4.35 6.38
CA CYS A 615 8.57 3.07 6.81
C CYS A 615 8.83 1.98 5.76
N GLY A 616 9.50 0.91 6.16
CA GLY A 616 9.98 -0.15 5.27
C GLY A 616 8.86 -0.89 4.54
N ARG A 617 7.64 -0.90 5.09
CA ARG A 617 6.46 -1.59 4.56
C ARG A 617 5.51 -0.70 3.76
N ASN A 618 5.87 0.55 3.45
CA ASN A 618 5.00 1.42 2.64
C ASN A 618 4.59 0.78 1.31
N PHE A 619 5.45 -0.04 0.69
CA PHE A 619 5.15 -0.72 -0.58
C PHE A 619 3.86 -1.57 -0.53
N GLU A 620 3.53 -2.15 0.62
CA GLU A 620 2.33 -2.98 0.81
C GLU A 620 1.14 -2.22 1.40
N TYR A 621 1.33 -0.94 1.77
CA TYR A 621 0.29 -0.04 2.20
C TYR A 621 -0.19 0.82 1.04
N TYR A 622 -1.31 1.54 1.19
CA TYR A 622 -2.01 2.13 0.06
C TYR A 622 -1.69 3.61 -0.15
N ALA A 623 -1.83 4.44 0.90
CA ALA A 623 -1.80 5.90 0.77
C ALA A 623 -1.52 6.62 2.09
N GLU A 624 -1.21 7.92 2.00
CA GLU A 624 -1.26 8.84 3.14
C GLU A 624 -2.70 9.24 3.51
N ASP A 625 -3.67 9.07 2.59
CA ASP A 625 -5.07 9.41 2.79
C ASP A 625 -5.92 8.19 3.20
N PRO A 626 -6.63 8.25 4.35
CA PRO A 626 -7.40 7.12 4.86
C PRO A 626 -8.67 6.80 4.06
N LEU A 627 -9.31 7.79 3.39
CA LEU A 627 -10.48 7.54 2.56
C LEU A 627 -10.09 6.74 1.32
N LEU A 628 -9.04 7.18 0.62
CA LEU A 628 -8.53 6.50 -0.56
C LEU A 628 -8.10 5.07 -0.23
N ALA A 629 -7.28 4.91 0.83
CA ALA A 629 -6.84 3.60 1.30
C ALA A 629 -8.02 2.68 1.63
N GLY A 630 -9.02 3.20 2.35
CA GLY A 630 -10.19 2.43 2.77
C GLY A 630 -11.06 2.00 1.60
N GLN A 631 -11.41 2.91 0.68
CA GLN A 631 -12.31 2.61 -0.44
C GLN A 631 -11.71 1.60 -1.42
N LEU A 632 -10.44 1.74 -1.76
CA LEU A 632 -9.75 0.82 -2.67
C LEU A 632 -9.52 -0.55 -2.03
N SER A 633 -9.13 -0.58 -0.77
CA SER A 633 -8.99 -1.84 -0.03
C SER A 633 -10.32 -2.56 0.14
N ALA A 634 -11.41 -1.83 0.41
CA ALA A 634 -12.75 -2.42 0.49
C ALA A 634 -13.16 -3.08 -0.83
N ALA A 635 -12.79 -2.49 -1.97
CA ALA A 635 -13.04 -3.09 -3.28
C ALA A 635 -12.25 -4.40 -3.47
N LEU A 636 -10.98 -4.41 -3.09
CA LEU A 636 -10.14 -5.62 -3.13
C LEU A 636 -10.71 -6.71 -2.21
N ILE A 637 -11.10 -6.38 -0.98
CA ILE A 637 -11.73 -7.31 -0.02
C ILE A 637 -12.99 -7.95 -0.61
N ARG A 638 -13.87 -7.14 -1.23
CA ARG A 638 -15.07 -7.68 -1.90
C ARG A 638 -14.71 -8.65 -3.02
N GLY A 639 -13.67 -8.34 -3.80
CA GLY A 639 -13.15 -9.26 -4.83
C GLY A 639 -12.64 -10.57 -4.24
N ILE A 640 -11.85 -10.52 -3.15
CA ILE A 640 -11.35 -11.70 -2.45
C ILE A 640 -12.50 -12.57 -1.96
N GLN A 641 -13.43 -11.99 -1.22
CA GLN A 641 -14.51 -12.72 -0.55
C GLN A 641 -15.59 -13.22 -1.53
N SER A 642 -15.68 -12.65 -2.74
CA SER A 642 -16.60 -13.15 -3.79
C SER A 642 -16.26 -14.57 -4.25
N GLU A 643 -15.01 -15.03 -4.04
CA GLU A 643 -14.56 -16.38 -4.36
C GLU A 643 -14.54 -17.34 -3.14
N GLY A 644 -15.19 -16.94 -2.03
CA GLY A 644 -15.29 -17.78 -0.83
C GLY A 644 -13.97 -17.90 -0.05
N VAL A 645 -13.02 -16.99 -0.27
CA VAL A 645 -11.76 -16.89 0.46
C VAL A 645 -11.86 -15.80 1.52
N ALA A 646 -11.45 -16.09 2.75
CA ALA A 646 -11.35 -15.08 3.79
C ALA A 646 -10.15 -14.16 3.53
N CYS A 647 -10.35 -12.85 3.70
CA CYS A 647 -9.23 -11.93 3.86
C CYS A 647 -8.91 -11.71 5.33
N SER A 648 -7.66 -11.36 5.64
CA SER A 648 -7.26 -10.84 6.95
C SER A 648 -6.72 -9.43 6.76
N LEU A 649 -7.60 -8.45 7.02
CA LEU A 649 -7.28 -7.03 6.93
C LEU A 649 -6.24 -6.66 7.98
N LYS A 650 -5.12 -5.99 7.60
CA LYS A 650 -3.97 -5.77 8.48
C LYS A 650 -3.30 -4.40 8.27
N HIS A 651 -2.55 -3.91 9.25
CA HIS A 651 -2.32 -4.37 10.62
C HIS A 651 -3.04 -3.41 11.57
N PHE A 652 -3.95 -3.87 12.37
CA PHE A 652 -4.82 -3.06 13.24
C PHE A 652 -4.15 -2.84 14.61
N ALA A 653 -3.55 -1.64 14.92
CA ALA A 653 -3.39 -0.47 14.08
C ALA A 653 -2.01 0.18 14.29
N CYS A 654 -1.75 1.31 13.59
CA CYS A 654 -0.57 2.16 13.80
C CYS A 654 0.78 1.47 13.60
N ASN A 655 0.88 0.49 12.69
CA ASN A 655 2.16 -0.11 12.30
C ASN A 655 2.85 0.77 11.23
N ASN A 656 3.41 1.91 11.65
CA ASN A 656 4.01 2.91 10.76
C ASN A 656 5.53 3.01 10.91
N LYS A 657 6.16 2.06 11.64
CA LYS A 657 7.60 1.89 11.81
C LYS A 657 7.92 0.41 11.99
N GLU A 658 8.96 -0.07 11.33
CA GLU A 658 9.38 -1.47 11.40
C GLU A 658 10.49 -1.73 12.41
N THR A 659 11.34 -0.74 12.68
CA THR A 659 12.40 -0.84 13.70
C THR A 659 11.77 -1.10 15.06
N ASN A 660 12.19 -2.19 15.71
CA ASN A 660 11.68 -2.66 17.02
C ASN A 660 10.15 -2.79 17.08
N ARG A 661 9.49 -3.08 15.96
CA ARG A 661 8.01 -3.07 15.79
C ARG A 661 7.25 -3.90 16.83
N ARG A 662 7.89 -4.89 17.46
CA ARG A 662 7.24 -5.74 18.47
C ARG A 662 7.14 -5.08 19.83
N ASN A 663 8.01 -4.12 20.14
CA ASN A 663 8.07 -3.46 21.45
C ASN A 663 7.93 -1.94 21.38
N SER A 664 7.98 -1.36 20.19
CA SER A 664 7.81 0.07 20.00
C SER A 664 6.37 0.51 20.29
N ASP A 665 6.22 1.62 21.01
CA ASP A 665 4.95 2.22 21.38
C ASP A 665 4.57 3.36 20.42
N SER A 666 3.49 3.19 19.68
CA SER A 666 2.89 4.24 18.86
C SER A 666 2.06 5.15 19.76
N ARG A 667 2.63 6.31 20.14
CA ARG A 667 1.99 7.31 20.99
C ARG A 667 1.21 8.28 20.12
N VAL A 668 -0.10 8.18 20.14
CA VAL A 668 -1.01 8.86 19.22
C VAL A 668 -2.21 9.45 19.96
N SER A 669 -2.66 10.67 19.60
CA SER A 669 -3.88 11.24 20.14
C SER A 669 -5.11 10.40 19.73
N GLU A 670 -6.18 10.41 20.52
CA GLU A 670 -7.42 9.72 20.12
C GLU A 670 -8.00 10.33 18.85
N ARG A 671 -7.84 11.63 18.64
CA ARG A 671 -8.24 12.33 17.43
C ARG A 671 -7.54 11.77 16.19
N ALA A 672 -6.21 11.77 16.18
CA ALA A 672 -5.44 11.23 15.06
C ALA A 672 -5.68 9.73 14.86
N LEU A 673 -5.80 8.96 15.95
CA LEU A 673 -6.11 7.55 15.89
C LEU A 673 -7.41 7.32 15.10
N ARG A 674 -8.47 8.06 15.41
CA ARG A 674 -9.78 7.93 14.76
C ARG A 674 -9.85 8.55 13.37
N GLU A 675 -9.35 9.80 13.18
CA GLU A 675 -9.47 10.52 11.90
C GLU A 675 -8.53 9.98 10.82
N ILE A 676 -7.36 9.42 11.20
CA ILE A 676 -6.32 9.01 10.25
C ILE A 676 -6.10 7.49 10.28
N TYR A 677 -5.72 6.92 11.43
CA TYR A 677 -5.17 5.56 11.47
C TYR A 677 -6.25 4.46 11.50
N LEU A 678 -7.46 4.77 11.92
CA LEU A 678 -8.57 3.81 11.96
C LEU A 678 -9.62 4.01 10.86
N THR A 679 -9.71 5.17 10.22
CA THR A 679 -10.73 5.47 9.21
C THR A 679 -10.72 4.48 8.05
N ALA A 680 -9.53 4.10 7.54
CA ALA A 680 -9.45 3.10 6.46
C ALA A 680 -9.98 1.73 6.89
N PHE A 681 -9.72 1.32 8.13
CA PHE A 681 -10.28 0.10 8.71
C PHE A 681 -11.80 0.20 8.89
N GLU A 682 -12.29 1.31 9.41
CA GLU A 682 -13.73 1.59 9.56
C GLU A 682 -14.48 1.45 8.22
N ILE A 683 -13.94 2.05 7.14
CA ILE A 683 -14.51 1.94 5.80
C ILE A 683 -14.55 0.48 5.35
N CYS A 684 -13.45 -0.26 5.50
CA CYS A 684 -13.40 -1.68 5.13
C CYS A 684 -14.38 -2.53 5.92
N VAL A 685 -14.47 -2.34 7.24
CA VAL A 685 -15.39 -3.09 8.11
C VAL A 685 -16.84 -2.80 7.73
N LYS A 686 -17.22 -1.53 7.62
CA LYS A 686 -18.60 -1.13 7.32
C LYS A 686 -19.05 -1.48 5.89
N THR A 687 -18.16 -1.46 4.90
CA THR A 687 -18.55 -1.57 3.49
C THR A 687 -18.16 -2.90 2.82
N ALA A 688 -17.19 -3.62 3.34
CA ALA A 688 -16.70 -4.88 2.78
C ALA A 688 -16.77 -6.06 3.76
N GLN A 689 -16.90 -5.81 5.06
CA GLN A 689 -17.05 -6.82 6.11
C GLN A 689 -15.98 -7.91 6.02
N PRO A 690 -14.69 -7.60 6.23
CA PRO A 690 -13.61 -8.58 6.19
C PRO A 690 -13.88 -9.69 7.21
N TRP A 691 -13.66 -10.96 6.83
CA TRP A 691 -13.91 -12.10 7.70
C TRP A 691 -12.92 -12.21 8.84
N SER A 692 -11.79 -11.52 8.73
CA SER A 692 -10.75 -11.50 9.76
C SER A 692 -9.99 -10.17 9.73
N ILE A 693 -9.47 -9.76 10.89
CA ILE A 693 -8.60 -8.60 11.07
C ILE A 693 -7.38 -9.05 11.86
N MET A 694 -6.19 -8.69 11.37
CA MET A 694 -4.93 -8.97 12.05
C MET A 694 -4.51 -7.75 12.88
N SER A 695 -4.34 -7.92 14.19
CA SER A 695 -3.76 -6.90 15.05
C SER A 695 -2.29 -6.64 14.70
N SER A 696 -1.82 -5.43 14.95
CA SER A 696 -0.40 -5.08 14.79
C SER A 696 0.45 -5.59 15.95
N TYR A 697 1.79 -5.62 15.76
CA TYR A 697 2.72 -6.04 16.81
C TYR A 697 2.99 -4.97 17.87
N ASN A 698 2.95 -3.68 17.46
CA ASN A 698 3.35 -2.54 18.29
C ASN A 698 2.39 -2.31 19.46
N LEU A 699 2.86 -1.56 20.44
CA LEU A 699 1.99 -0.97 21.44
C LEU A 699 1.29 0.25 20.85
N ILE A 700 0.12 0.56 21.39
CA ILE A 700 -0.62 1.80 21.13
C ILE A 700 -0.92 2.43 22.49
N ASN A 701 -0.32 3.58 22.74
CA ASN A 701 -0.46 4.32 23.99
C ASN A 701 -0.18 3.44 25.24
N GLY A 702 0.89 2.64 25.17
CA GLY A 702 1.37 1.80 26.27
C GLY A 702 0.74 0.41 26.38
N ARG A 703 -0.20 0.02 25.49
CA ARG A 703 -0.82 -1.32 25.47
C ARG A 703 -0.58 -2.01 24.13
N ARG A 704 -0.22 -3.30 24.15
CA ARG A 704 -0.11 -4.09 22.92
C ARG A 704 -1.43 -4.08 22.16
N ALA A 705 -1.37 -3.90 20.85
CA ALA A 705 -2.58 -3.84 20.03
C ALA A 705 -3.46 -5.09 20.21
N SER A 706 -2.85 -6.27 20.30
CA SER A 706 -3.54 -7.55 20.50
C SER A 706 -4.17 -7.74 21.91
N GLU A 707 -3.83 -6.91 22.89
CA GLU A 707 -4.31 -6.97 24.28
C GLU A 707 -5.11 -5.71 24.65
N ASN A 708 -5.29 -4.79 23.70
CA ASN A 708 -5.96 -3.53 23.94
C ASN A 708 -7.48 -3.66 23.79
N GLY A 709 -8.17 -3.97 24.89
CA GLY A 709 -9.62 -4.11 24.90
C GLY A 709 -10.38 -2.82 24.50
N GLU A 710 -9.80 -1.63 24.76
CA GLU A 710 -10.41 -0.38 24.28
C GLU A 710 -10.36 -0.28 22.76
N LEU A 711 -9.29 -0.78 22.12
CA LEU A 711 -9.13 -0.81 20.69
C LEU A 711 -9.98 -1.90 20.04
N LEU A 712 -9.85 -3.16 20.53
CA LEU A 712 -10.41 -4.36 19.89
C LEU A 712 -11.90 -4.56 20.15
N THR A 713 -12.39 -4.13 21.33
CA THR A 713 -13.80 -4.28 21.72
C THR A 713 -14.50 -2.94 21.81
N GLY A 714 -13.77 -1.90 22.17
CA GLY A 714 -14.36 -0.57 22.40
C GLY A 714 -14.49 0.28 21.16
N ILE A 715 -13.59 0.12 20.16
CA ILE A 715 -13.61 0.89 18.90
C ILE A 715 -14.00 0.00 17.73
N LEU A 716 -13.30 -1.14 17.51
CA LEU A 716 -13.58 -2.09 16.43
C LEU A 716 -14.95 -2.75 16.61
#